data_f4d852dcc8c2a6b3a4857724f7362be1
#
_entry.id   f4d852dcc8c2a6b3a4857724f7362be1
#
_cell.length_a   1.000
_cell.length_b   1.000
_cell.length_c   1.000
_cell.angle_alpha   90.00
_cell.angle_beta   90.00
_cell.angle_gamma   90.00
#
_symmetry.space_group_name_H-M   'P 1'
#
loop_
_entity.id
_entity.type
_entity.pdbx_description
1 polymer ?
#
loop_
_entity_poly.entity_id
_entity_poly.type
_entity_poly.pdbx_seq_one_letter_code
_entity_poly.pdbx_strand_id
1 'polypeptide(L)'
;MTSDRSDRTVRFDQIRPDTPVDAAVRLRAFALSGRPVSLDTMSPEALSELISAIAHDLVAQGKAGDLTDDLIPPVDKLTVMRPKDRAHGDWASNIAMQLAKKAGMKPRDLAEPFAAALAEAEGIESVEVAGPGFINITLDSASAAAVVDKVLAEGAAFGWNGHLGGETLNLEFVSANPTGPIHIGGTRWAAVGDSMARVLEANGATVVREYYFNDHGEQINRFAKSLVAAAHGEECPADGYKGAYIDEIAQRVIDEAKADGVDVLNLPRVDGGVDADGNPLGEGDSEQREEFRKRAVPMMFAEIRESMKNFRVSFDVWFHENSLYEDGEVERAIADLRERGDIYEKDGATWFASTNHGDDKDRVIVKSDGNYAYFAADIAYYRNKRHRESNPADVAIYMLGADHHGYIGRMMAMCAAFGDEPGRNMQILIGQLVNVMKDGKPVRMSKRAGNVVTIDDLVEAVGVDAARYSLARTDYNTPVDIDLDLLASHTNENPVYYVQYAHARACNVDRNAADAGITHEGADLALLDTEADGEVLAALAQWPALLSLAGDLRAPHRVAHYLEDLAATYHKWYNVERVVPMALTDPEERQDDAAREALRIAKNPEPARAAARLKLNDAVRIVIAAGLDLLGVEAPERM
;
A
#
# COMPACT_ATOMS: atom_id res chain seq x y z
N MET A 1 42.30 16.46 2.08
CA MET A 1 42.68 15.37 1.16
C MET A 1 41.46 15.08 0.30
N THR A 2 41.58 15.44 -0.95
CA THR A 2 40.58 15.53 -2.01
C THR A 2 40.08 14.16 -2.43
N SER A 3 38.75 13.93 -2.38
CA SER A 3 38.11 12.77 -2.97
C SER A 3 37.68 13.08 -4.41
N ASP A 4 38.26 12.33 -5.28
CA ASP A 4 38.07 12.28 -6.72
C ASP A 4 36.64 11.76 -7.05
N ARG A 5 35.80 12.60 -7.63
CA ARG A 5 34.56 12.20 -8.28
C ARG A 5 34.87 11.98 -9.76
N SER A 6 35.14 10.74 -10.12
CA SER A 6 35.27 10.36 -11.51
C SER A 6 33.93 10.44 -12.23
N ASP A 7 33.87 11.44 -13.09
CA ASP A 7 32.92 11.69 -14.15
C ASP A 7 32.77 10.45 -15.05
N ARG A 8 31.62 9.74 -14.96
CA ARG A 8 31.26 8.72 -15.95
C ARG A 8 30.42 9.35 -17.05
N THR A 9 31.12 10.09 -17.92
CA THR A 9 30.56 10.44 -19.21
C THR A 9 30.45 9.17 -20.07
N VAL A 10 29.24 8.66 -20.21
CA VAL A 10 28.93 7.60 -21.19
C VAL A 10 29.09 8.22 -22.59
N ARG A 11 30.01 7.72 -23.37
CA ARG A 11 30.24 8.17 -24.76
C ARG A 11 29.07 7.69 -25.62
N PHE A 12 28.45 8.64 -26.29
CA PHE A 12 27.30 8.48 -27.20
C PHE A 12 27.60 7.67 -28.49
N ASP A 13 28.81 7.16 -28.70
CA ASP A 13 29.25 6.57 -29.96
C ASP A 13 28.87 5.10 -30.17
N GLN A 14 28.07 4.47 -29.28
CA GLN A 14 27.71 3.04 -29.39
C GLN A 14 26.23 2.76 -29.69
N ILE A 15 25.39 3.77 -29.85
CA ILE A 15 23.98 3.56 -30.25
C ILE A 15 23.88 3.83 -31.75
N ARG A 16 23.78 2.77 -32.56
CA ARG A 16 23.39 2.89 -33.96
C ARG A 16 21.86 2.97 -34.05
N PRO A 17 21.28 4.07 -34.51
CA PRO A 17 19.85 4.13 -34.79
C PRO A 17 19.57 3.33 -36.07
N ASP A 18 18.67 2.35 -36.00
CA ASP A 18 18.34 1.51 -37.14
C ASP A 18 17.38 2.20 -38.13
N THR A 19 16.67 3.26 -37.70
CA THR A 19 15.88 4.13 -38.59
C THR A 19 15.97 5.61 -38.22
N PRO A 20 15.79 6.56 -39.18
CA PRO A 20 15.81 8.01 -38.91
C PRO A 20 14.67 8.47 -37.97
N VAL A 21 13.53 7.77 -37.96
CA VAL A 21 12.35 8.06 -37.08
C VAL A 21 12.69 7.71 -35.63
N ASP A 22 13.29 6.55 -35.38
CA ASP A 22 13.67 6.10 -34.04
C ASP A 22 14.67 7.05 -33.37
N ALA A 23 15.66 7.52 -34.10
CA ALA A 23 16.66 8.45 -33.56
C ALA A 23 16.05 9.81 -33.17
N ALA A 24 15.12 10.32 -33.98
CA ALA A 24 14.43 11.59 -33.73
C ALA A 24 13.46 11.47 -32.54
N VAL A 25 12.73 10.35 -32.43
CA VAL A 25 11.79 10.07 -31.33
C VAL A 25 12.55 9.90 -30.01
N ARG A 26 13.63 9.12 -29.97
CA ARG A 26 14.48 8.93 -28.78
C ARG A 26 15.11 10.23 -28.29
N LEU A 27 15.64 11.06 -29.20
CA LEU A 27 16.22 12.35 -28.87
C LEU A 27 15.20 13.34 -28.33
N ARG A 28 13.97 13.33 -28.86
CA ARG A 28 12.90 14.24 -28.45
C ARG A 28 12.21 13.80 -27.16
N ALA A 29 11.98 12.50 -26.98
CA ALA A 29 11.49 11.94 -25.72
C ALA A 29 12.49 12.18 -24.57
N PHE A 30 13.80 12.05 -24.82
CA PHE A 30 14.85 12.45 -23.87
C PHE A 30 14.80 13.97 -23.55
N ALA A 31 14.57 14.81 -24.55
CA ALA A 31 14.48 16.27 -24.37
C ALA A 31 13.23 16.70 -23.56
N LEU A 32 12.15 15.92 -23.64
CA LEU A 32 10.87 16.20 -22.96
C LEU A 32 10.80 15.60 -21.55
N SER A 33 11.38 14.42 -21.33
CA SER A 33 11.30 13.70 -20.06
C SER A 33 12.55 13.85 -19.18
N GLY A 34 13.67 14.29 -19.75
CA GLY A 34 14.97 14.33 -19.07
C GLY A 34 15.55 12.94 -18.74
N ARG A 35 14.95 11.86 -19.27
CA ARG A 35 15.35 10.46 -19.07
C ARG A 35 15.59 9.78 -20.42
N PRO A 36 16.57 8.87 -20.53
CA PRO A 36 16.70 8.05 -21.73
C PRO A 36 15.47 7.13 -21.82
N VAL A 37 14.68 7.27 -22.90
CA VAL A 37 13.58 6.33 -23.18
C VAL A 37 14.23 5.04 -23.64
N SER A 38 14.12 4.00 -22.81
CA SER A 38 14.43 2.64 -23.21
C SER A 38 13.20 2.10 -23.92
N LEU A 39 13.24 2.04 -25.25
CA LEU A 39 12.25 1.35 -26.06
C LEU A 39 12.46 -0.17 -26.04
N ASP A 40 13.35 -0.68 -25.18
CA ASP A 40 13.67 -2.09 -25.08
C ASP A 40 12.50 -2.94 -24.54
N THR A 41 11.46 -2.29 -23.97
CA THR A 41 10.19 -2.92 -23.59
C THR A 41 9.05 -2.00 -23.94
N MET A 42 8.12 -2.43 -24.80
CA MET A 42 6.90 -1.68 -25.15
C MET A 42 5.85 -1.75 -24.02
N SER A 43 6.23 -1.26 -22.82
CA SER A 43 5.31 -1.13 -21.69
C SER A 43 4.29 -0.01 -21.93
N PRO A 44 3.17 0.05 -21.16
CA PRO A 44 2.22 1.16 -21.24
C PRO A 44 2.87 2.54 -21.07
N GLU A 45 3.89 2.65 -20.21
CA GLU A 45 4.65 3.88 -19.97
C GLU A 45 5.48 4.26 -21.19
N ALA A 46 6.24 3.29 -21.75
CA ALA A 46 7.03 3.52 -22.96
C ALA A 46 6.15 3.92 -24.15
N LEU A 47 4.99 3.28 -24.29
CA LEU A 47 3.99 3.65 -25.30
C LEU A 47 3.38 5.03 -25.05
N SER A 48 3.16 5.44 -23.81
CA SER A 48 2.69 6.78 -23.47
C SER A 48 3.75 7.84 -23.82
N GLU A 49 5.01 7.58 -23.53
CA GLU A 49 6.13 8.44 -23.92
C GLU A 49 6.27 8.54 -25.45
N LEU A 50 6.17 7.43 -26.16
CA LEU A 50 6.18 7.38 -27.63
C LEU A 50 5.00 8.16 -28.22
N ILE A 51 3.78 7.97 -27.71
CA ILE A 51 2.58 8.69 -28.15
C ILE A 51 2.72 10.18 -27.90
N SER A 52 3.30 10.59 -26.75
CA SER A 52 3.57 12.00 -26.47
C SER A 52 4.56 12.60 -27.47
N ALA A 53 5.67 11.90 -27.72
CA ALA A 53 6.66 12.36 -28.72
C ALA A 53 6.05 12.49 -30.13
N ILE A 54 5.24 11.51 -30.54
CA ILE A 54 4.49 11.55 -31.81
C ILE A 54 3.54 12.74 -31.84
N ALA A 55 2.83 13.04 -30.74
CA ALA A 55 1.92 14.19 -30.69
C ALA A 55 2.65 15.50 -30.97
N HIS A 56 3.81 15.73 -30.32
CA HIS A 56 4.65 16.90 -30.58
C HIS A 56 5.18 16.95 -32.01
N ASP A 57 5.55 15.81 -32.59
CA ASP A 57 6.02 15.73 -33.96
C ASP A 57 4.91 16.05 -34.98
N LEU A 58 3.69 15.56 -34.73
CA LEU A 58 2.53 15.86 -35.58
C LEU A 58 2.17 17.35 -35.54
N VAL A 59 2.29 18.00 -34.38
CA VAL A 59 2.16 19.45 -34.24
C VAL A 59 3.23 20.17 -35.05
N ALA A 60 4.49 19.80 -34.91
CA ALA A 60 5.60 20.40 -35.63
C ALA A 60 5.48 20.23 -37.17
N GLN A 61 4.87 19.13 -37.62
CA GLN A 61 4.62 18.82 -39.03
C GLN A 61 3.33 19.46 -39.57
N GLY A 62 2.52 20.13 -38.73
CA GLY A 62 1.23 20.68 -39.10
C GLY A 62 0.15 19.65 -39.45
N LYS A 63 0.31 18.39 -38.94
CA LYS A 63 -0.63 17.28 -39.20
C LYS A 63 -1.65 17.08 -38.10
N ALA A 64 -1.59 17.89 -37.03
CA ALA A 64 -2.49 17.80 -35.87
C ALA A 64 -3.54 18.93 -35.81
N GLY A 65 -3.91 19.50 -36.97
CA GLY A 65 -4.87 20.60 -37.05
C GLY A 65 -4.43 21.83 -36.28
N ASP A 66 -5.31 22.39 -35.43
CA ASP A 66 -5.03 23.57 -34.60
C ASP A 66 -4.31 23.25 -33.27
N LEU A 67 -3.86 22.02 -33.07
CA LEU A 67 -3.19 21.60 -31.84
C LEU A 67 -1.82 22.27 -31.72
N THR A 68 -1.51 22.75 -30.51
CA THR A 68 -0.21 23.34 -30.13
C THR A 68 0.43 22.52 -29.02
N ASP A 69 1.74 22.64 -28.85
CA ASP A 69 2.52 21.85 -27.88
C ASP A 69 2.00 21.99 -26.43
N ASP A 70 1.54 23.18 -26.05
CA ASP A 70 0.99 23.46 -24.72
C ASP A 70 -0.38 22.81 -24.44
N LEU A 71 -1.06 22.33 -25.47
CA LEU A 71 -2.33 21.64 -25.37
C LEU A 71 -2.18 20.12 -25.26
N ILE A 72 -0.98 19.58 -25.47
CA ILE A 72 -0.68 18.15 -25.32
C ILE A 72 -0.61 17.85 -23.82
N PRO A 73 -1.34 16.83 -23.32
CA PRO A 73 -1.27 16.43 -21.93
C PRO A 73 0.14 15.93 -21.57
N PRO A 74 0.59 16.10 -20.32
CA PRO A 74 1.81 15.45 -19.86
C PRO A 74 1.67 13.92 -19.95
N VAL A 75 2.79 13.21 -20.03
CA VAL A 75 2.83 11.75 -20.26
C VAL A 75 1.99 10.96 -19.27
N ASP A 76 2.01 11.36 -18.01
CA ASP A 76 1.24 10.75 -16.91
C ASP A 76 -0.30 10.89 -17.06
N LYS A 77 -0.76 11.76 -17.92
CA LYS A 77 -2.19 11.95 -18.26
C LYS A 77 -2.61 11.26 -19.57
N LEU A 78 -1.66 10.65 -20.27
CA LEU A 78 -1.97 9.86 -21.46
C LEU A 78 -2.48 8.48 -21.06
N THR A 79 -3.51 8.01 -21.74
CA THR A 79 -4.12 6.73 -21.45
C THR A 79 -3.69 5.69 -22.47
N VAL A 80 -2.88 4.73 -22.01
CA VAL A 80 -2.64 3.46 -22.71
C VAL A 80 -3.21 2.35 -21.83
N MET A 81 -4.14 1.59 -22.39
CA MET A 81 -4.89 0.57 -21.65
C MET A 81 -4.96 -0.73 -22.42
N ARG A 82 -5.17 -1.84 -21.71
CA ARG A 82 -5.43 -3.13 -22.36
C ARG A 82 -6.86 -3.16 -22.92
N PRO A 83 -7.06 -3.50 -24.20
CA PRO A 83 -8.39 -3.73 -24.75
C PRO A 83 -9.10 -4.88 -24.01
N LYS A 84 -10.44 -4.79 -23.89
CA LYS A 84 -11.24 -5.89 -23.31
C LYS A 84 -11.21 -7.15 -24.18
N ASP A 85 -11.15 -6.97 -25.51
CA ASP A 85 -11.04 -8.04 -26.48
C ASP A 85 -9.68 -7.93 -27.17
N ARG A 86 -8.94 -9.00 -27.14
CA ARG A 86 -7.60 -9.10 -27.72
C ARG A 86 -7.57 -9.02 -29.25
N ALA A 87 -8.68 -9.26 -29.91
CA ALA A 87 -8.83 -8.96 -31.33
C ALA A 87 -8.53 -7.49 -31.67
N HIS A 88 -8.46 -6.63 -30.64
CA HIS A 88 -8.11 -5.21 -30.77
C HIS A 88 -6.65 -4.90 -30.39
N GLY A 89 -5.75 -5.87 -30.42
CA GLY A 89 -4.33 -5.70 -30.15
C GLY A 89 -3.95 -5.88 -28.66
N ASP A 90 -2.70 -5.61 -28.33
CA ASP A 90 -2.15 -5.72 -26.97
C ASP A 90 -2.48 -4.48 -26.14
N TRP A 91 -2.42 -3.30 -26.76
CA TRP A 91 -2.68 -2.01 -26.14
C TRP A 91 -3.63 -1.15 -26.95
N ALA A 92 -4.31 -0.21 -26.30
CA ALA A 92 -5.16 0.78 -26.94
C ALA A 92 -4.97 2.16 -26.31
N SER A 93 -4.97 3.20 -27.16
CA SER A 93 -4.94 4.60 -26.71
C SER A 93 -6.15 5.37 -27.24
N ASN A 94 -6.65 6.28 -26.40
CA ASN A 94 -7.73 7.20 -26.76
C ASN A 94 -7.25 8.64 -27.00
N ILE A 95 -5.94 8.84 -27.18
CA ILE A 95 -5.29 10.15 -27.30
C ILE A 95 -5.96 11.02 -28.37
N ALA A 96 -6.29 10.45 -29.52
CA ALA A 96 -6.95 11.19 -30.59
C ALA A 96 -8.32 11.73 -30.17
N MET A 97 -9.09 10.98 -29.37
CA MET A 97 -10.37 11.46 -28.82
C MET A 97 -10.18 12.56 -27.77
N GLN A 98 -9.12 12.48 -26.95
CA GLN A 98 -8.81 13.51 -25.95
C GLN A 98 -8.41 14.83 -26.62
N LEU A 99 -7.68 14.78 -27.73
CA LEU A 99 -7.12 15.95 -28.41
C LEU A 99 -8.01 16.51 -29.54
N ALA A 100 -8.92 15.73 -30.10
CA ALA A 100 -9.70 16.07 -31.29
C ALA A 100 -10.39 17.45 -31.24
N LYS A 101 -11.01 17.78 -30.10
CA LYS A 101 -11.67 19.07 -29.90
C LYS A 101 -10.68 20.24 -29.92
N LYS A 102 -9.50 20.06 -29.34
CA LYS A 102 -8.43 21.07 -29.30
C LYS A 102 -7.77 21.23 -30.68
N ALA A 103 -7.65 20.12 -31.41
CA ALA A 103 -7.13 20.08 -32.77
C ALA A 103 -8.10 20.61 -33.85
N GLY A 104 -9.36 20.84 -33.49
CA GLY A 104 -10.39 21.21 -34.50
C GLY A 104 -10.67 20.09 -35.50
N MET A 105 -10.33 18.83 -35.19
CA MET A 105 -10.43 17.66 -36.05
C MET A 105 -11.45 16.65 -35.53
N LYS A 106 -11.94 15.76 -36.43
CA LYS A 106 -12.66 14.58 -35.95
C LYS A 106 -11.67 13.61 -35.28
N PRO A 107 -12.07 12.89 -34.19
CA PRO A 107 -11.17 11.99 -33.50
C PRO A 107 -10.52 10.94 -34.41
N ARG A 108 -11.30 10.37 -35.35
CA ARG A 108 -10.79 9.37 -36.28
C ARG A 108 -9.76 9.97 -37.26
N ASP A 109 -10.02 11.19 -37.76
CA ASP A 109 -9.12 11.86 -38.71
C ASP A 109 -7.80 12.26 -38.02
N LEU A 110 -7.81 12.53 -36.71
CA LEU A 110 -6.61 12.75 -35.90
C LEU A 110 -5.91 11.44 -35.53
N ALA A 111 -6.63 10.32 -35.37
CA ALA A 111 -6.06 9.02 -35.04
C ALA A 111 -5.19 8.44 -36.18
N GLU A 112 -5.55 8.69 -37.44
CA GLU A 112 -4.83 8.16 -38.61
C GLU A 112 -3.34 8.59 -38.64
N PRO A 113 -2.95 9.89 -38.46
CA PRO A 113 -1.56 10.27 -38.43
C PRO A 113 -0.80 9.71 -37.20
N PHE A 114 -1.47 9.54 -36.05
CA PHE A 114 -0.88 8.82 -34.91
C PHE A 114 -0.62 7.36 -35.24
N ALA A 115 -1.60 6.67 -35.83
CA ALA A 115 -1.47 5.26 -36.19
C ALA A 115 -0.35 5.04 -37.21
N ALA A 116 -0.27 5.93 -38.22
CA ALA A 116 0.80 5.87 -39.22
C ALA A 116 2.21 6.03 -38.61
N ALA A 117 2.34 6.97 -37.64
CA ALA A 117 3.62 7.18 -36.97
C ALA A 117 3.99 6.05 -36.00
N LEU A 118 3.01 5.49 -35.29
CA LEU A 118 3.21 4.34 -34.41
C LEU A 118 3.59 3.07 -35.20
N ALA A 119 3.00 2.85 -36.37
CA ALA A 119 3.31 1.68 -37.21
C ALA A 119 4.76 1.66 -37.74
N GLU A 120 5.46 2.79 -37.72
CA GLU A 120 6.87 2.89 -38.11
C GLU A 120 7.82 2.65 -36.93
N ALA A 121 7.29 2.49 -35.71
CA ALA A 121 8.12 2.31 -34.52
C ALA A 121 8.54 0.85 -34.37
N GLU A 122 9.80 0.63 -33.96
CA GLU A 122 10.35 -0.68 -33.66
C GLU A 122 9.54 -1.35 -32.54
N GLY A 123 9.24 -2.62 -32.66
CA GLY A 123 8.49 -3.38 -31.66
C GLY A 123 6.98 -3.38 -31.88
N ILE A 124 6.46 -2.65 -32.86
CA ILE A 124 5.04 -2.62 -33.21
C ILE A 124 4.80 -3.43 -34.48
N GLU A 125 4.02 -4.51 -34.36
CA GLU A 125 3.65 -5.36 -35.51
C GLU A 125 2.57 -4.70 -36.37
N SER A 126 1.54 -4.11 -35.70
CA SER A 126 0.44 -3.45 -36.43
C SER A 126 -0.28 -2.41 -35.57
N VAL A 127 -0.89 -1.44 -36.24
CA VAL A 127 -1.74 -0.41 -35.61
C VAL A 127 -3.04 -0.26 -36.36
N GLU A 128 -4.17 -0.29 -35.66
CA GLU A 128 -5.50 -0.15 -36.25
C GLU A 128 -6.29 0.99 -35.59
N VAL A 129 -6.95 1.83 -36.40
CA VAL A 129 -7.88 2.85 -35.91
C VAL A 129 -9.29 2.29 -35.84
N ALA A 130 -9.79 2.10 -34.61
CA ALA A 130 -11.09 1.48 -34.34
C ALA A 130 -12.13 2.50 -33.82
N GLY A 131 -13.40 2.21 -34.10
CA GLY A 131 -14.53 2.99 -33.58
C GLY A 131 -14.41 4.49 -33.81
N PRO A 132 -14.64 5.32 -32.79
CA PRO A 132 -14.62 6.79 -32.92
C PRO A 132 -13.20 7.40 -33.01
N GLY A 133 -12.13 6.59 -32.91
CA GLY A 133 -10.75 7.06 -32.93
C GLY A 133 -9.87 6.44 -31.83
N PHE A 134 -10.17 5.22 -31.40
CA PHE A 134 -9.25 4.40 -30.64
C PHE A 134 -8.09 3.96 -31.54
N ILE A 135 -6.89 3.96 -31.00
CA ILE A 135 -5.69 3.48 -31.67
C ILE A 135 -5.30 2.17 -30.97
N ASN A 136 -5.54 1.07 -31.66
CA ASN A 136 -5.19 -0.27 -31.20
C ASN A 136 -3.79 -0.63 -31.69
N ILE A 137 -2.95 -1.17 -30.81
CA ILE A 137 -1.54 -1.44 -31.04
C ILE A 137 -1.29 -2.92 -30.78
N THR A 138 -0.73 -3.62 -31.75
CA THR A 138 -0.24 -5.00 -31.61
C THR A 138 1.29 -4.97 -31.63
N LEU A 139 1.91 -5.56 -30.62
CA LEU A 139 3.36 -5.67 -30.50
C LEU A 139 3.87 -6.89 -31.28
N ASP A 140 5.09 -6.84 -31.77
CA ASP A 140 5.76 -8.06 -32.22
C ASP A 140 6.09 -8.98 -31.02
N SER A 141 6.22 -10.29 -31.29
CA SER A 141 6.39 -11.28 -30.23
C SER A 141 7.65 -11.06 -29.39
N ALA A 142 8.74 -10.55 -29.97
CA ALA A 142 9.98 -10.29 -29.23
C ALA A 142 9.83 -9.11 -28.30
N SER A 143 9.22 -8.02 -28.75
CA SER A 143 8.95 -6.81 -27.96
C SER A 143 7.92 -7.08 -26.85
N ALA A 144 6.87 -7.84 -27.13
CA ALA A 144 5.92 -8.29 -26.11
C ALA A 144 6.59 -9.12 -25.02
N ALA A 145 7.58 -9.97 -25.40
CA ALA A 145 8.25 -10.86 -24.48
C ALA A 145 9.44 -10.23 -23.72
N ALA A 146 9.91 -9.03 -24.11
CA ALA A 146 11.02 -8.34 -23.46
C ALA A 146 10.77 -8.03 -21.97
N VAL A 147 9.50 -7.93 -21.55
CA VAL A 147 9.13 -7.79 -20.14
C VAL A 147 9.67 -8.93 -19.26
N VAL A 148 9.79 -10.13 -19.80
CA VAL A 148 10.31 -11.30 -19.08
C VAL A 148 11.77 -11.08 -18.67
N ASP A 149 12.62 -10.64 -19.60
CA ASP A 149 14.02 -10.33 -19.33
C ASP A 149 14.17 -9.21 -18.27
N LYS A 150 13.31 -8.22 -18.35
CA LYS A 150 13.28 -7.12 -17.37
C LYS A 150 12.89 -7.61 -15.99
N VAL A 151 11.84 -8.45 -15.86
CA VAL A 151 11.45 -9.05 -14.58
C VAL A 151 12.60 -9.88 -13.98
N LEU A 152 13.28 -10.69 -14.77
CA LEU A 152 14.38 -11.50 -14.27
C LEU A 152 15.60 -10.65 -13.87
N ALA A 153 15.87 -9.58 -14.59
CA ALA A 153 16.99 -8.67 -14.29
C ALA A 153 16.75 -7.85 -13.02
N GLU A 154 15.53 -7.34 -12.81
CA GLU A 154 15.16 -6.49 -11.68
C GLU A 154 14.71 -7.30 -10.46
N GLY A 155 14.27 -8.54 -10.65
CA GLY A 155 13.81 -9.44 -9.58
C GLY A 155 12.65 -8.85 -8.78
N ALA A 156 12.75 -8.89 -7.45
CA ALA A 156 11.73 -8.36 -6.55
C ALA A 156 11.49 -6.85 -6.69
N ALA A 157 12.44 -6.12 -7.28
CA ALA A 157 12.31 -4.67 -7.52
C ALA A 157 11.66 -4.33 -8.87
N PHE A 158 11.22 -5.32 -9.64
CA PHE A 158 10.53 -5.05 -10.90
C PHE A 158 9.30 -4.18 -10.67
N GLY A 159 9.25 -3.06 -11.40
CA GLY A 159 8.20 -2.05 -11.27
C GLY A 159 8.47 -0.97 -10.22
N TRP A 160 9.51 -1.12 -9.38
CA TRP A 160 9.91 -0.05 -8.48
C TRP A 160 10.36 1.16 -9.28
N ASN A 161 10.03 2.34 -8.78
CA ASN A 161 10.28 3.58 -9.49
C ASN A 161 10.64 4.73 -8.53
N GLY A 162 10.96 5.89 -9.06
CA GLY A 162 11.29 7.09 -8.28
C GLY A 162 10.21 8.16 -8.35
N HIS A 163 8.96 7.80 -8.66
CA HIS A 163 7.86 8.74 -8.88
C HIS A 163 7.60 9.65 -7.66
N LEU A 164 7.65 9.08 -6.45
CA LEU A 164 7.55 9.81 -5.18
C LEU A 164 8.93 10.09 -4.56
N GLY A 165 9.99 10.01 -5.35
CA GLY A 165 11.35 10.23 -4.88
C GLY A 165 11.60 11.65 -4.38
N GLY A 166 12.23 11.75 -3.20
CA GLY A 166 12.49 13.02 -2.53
C GLY A 166 11.38 13.50 -1.60
N GLU A 167 10.27 12.80 -1.49
CA GLU A 167 9.21 13.07 -0.50
C GLU A 167 9.39 12.22 0.75
N THR A 168 9.27 12.84 1.92
CA THR A 168 9.17 12.16 3.22
C THR A 168 7.70 12.13 3.65
N LEU A 169 7.12 10.93 3.69
CA LEU A 169 5.73 10.70 4.05
C LEU A 169 5.66 10.15 5.47
N ASN A 170 5.04 10.90 6.39
CA ASN A 170 4.72 10.39 7.71
C ASN A 170 3.35 9.72 7.67
N LEU A 171 3.32 8.41 7.87
CA LEU A 171 2.11 7.61 7.82
C LEU A 171 1.73 7.16 9.23
N GLU A 172 0.70 7.79 9.79
CA GLU A 172 0.15 7.41 11.09
C GLU A 172 -1.03 6.48 10.94
N PHE A 173 -0.96 5.32 11.60
CA PHE A 173 -2.01 4.32 11.55
C PHE A 173 -2.10 3.48 12.83
N VAL A 174 -3.24 2.85 13.06
CA VAL A 174 -3.64 2.15 14.29
C VAL A 174 -3.86 3.11 15.45
N SER A 175 -2.82 3.68 16.03
CA SER A 175 -2.83 4.73 17.09
C SER A 175 -3.88 4.49 18.18
N ALA A 176 -3.98 3.23 18.67
CA ALA A 176 -4.93 2.83 19.70
C ALA A 176 -4.36 3.10 21.10
N ASN A 177 -5.23 3.50 22.03
CA ASN A 177 -4.83 3.72 23.41
C ASN A 177 -4.48 2.40 24.12
N PRO A 178 -3.50 2.39 25.06
CA PRO A 178 -3.03 1.20 25.76
C PRO A 178 -3.99 0.77 26.88
N THR A 179 -5.26 0.63 26.56
CA THR A 179 -6.32 0.23 27.50
C THR A 179 -6.88 -1.14 27.20
N GLY A 180 -6.33 -1.81 26.20
CA GLY A 180 -6.72 -3.16 25.80
C GLY A 180 -6.05 -3.61 24.50
N PRO A 181 -6.24 -4.87 24.10
CA PRO A 181 -5.69 -5.41 22.86
C PRO A 181 -6.28 -4.70 21.62
N ILE A 182 -5.55 -4.70 20.52
CA ILE A 182 -5.97 -4.07 19.26
C ILE A 182 -7.22 -4.77 18.72
N HIS A 183 -8.29 -4.01 18.55
CA HIS A 183 -9.56 -4.50 18.00
C HIS A 183 -9.51 -4.55 16.45
N ILE A 184 -10.49 -5.23 15.86
CA ILE A 184 -10.54 -5.50 14.41
C ILE A 184 -10.44 -4.24 13.52
N GLY A 185 -10.96 -3.10 13.94
CA GLY A 185 -10.81 -1.82 13.23
C GLY A 185 -9.36 -1.36 13.17
N GLY A 186 -8.64 -1.44 14.30
CA GLY A 186 -7.18 -1.19 14.35
C GLY A 186 -6.38 -2.23 13.55
N THR A 187 -6.82 -3.49 13.56
CA THR A 187 -6.19 -4.56 12.76
C THR A 187 -6.28 -4.27 11.27
N ARG A 188 -7.42 -3.71 10.80
CA ARG A 188 -7.54 -3.29 9.40
C ARG A 188 -6.51 -2.22 9.05
N TRP A 189 -6.37 -1.20 9.92
CA TRP A 189 -5.39 -0.16 9.71
C TRP A 189 -3.95 -0.67 9.77
N ALA A 190 -3.68 -1.67 10.61
CA ALA A 190 -2.38 -2.32 10.63
C ALA A 190 -2.04 -2.98 9.29
N ALA A 191 -2.97 -3.74 8.70
CA ALA A 191 -2.77 -4.39 7.40
C ALA A 191 -2.68 -3.37 6.25
N VAL A 192 -3.62 -2.43 6.16
CA VAL A 192 -3.70 -1.43 5.08
C VAL A 192 -2.55 -0.43 5.19
N GLY A 193 -2.22 0.04 6.40
CA GLY A 193 -1.16 1.03 6.62
C GLY A 193 0.22 0.49 6.27
N ASP A 194 0.56 -0.72 6.71
CA ASP A 194 1.84 -1.34 6.37
C ASP A 194 1.94 -1.66 4.86
N SER A 195 0.86 -2.17 4.27
CA SER A 195 0.84 -2.40 2.81
C SER A 195 0.96 -1.10 2.02
N MET A 196 0.31 -0.02 2.48
CA MET A 196 0.44 1.31 1.87
C MET A 196 1.86 1.83 1.99
N ALA A 197 2.49 1.71 3.16
CA ALA A 197 3.87 2.13 3.36
C ALA A 197 4.82 1.43 2.37
N ARG A 198 4.70 0.10 2.21
CA ARG A 198 5.51 -0.67 1.26
C ARG A 198 5.28 -0.25 -0.20
N VAL A 199 4.03 0.03 -0.58
CA VAL A 199 3.69 0.55 -1.92
C VAL A 199 4.31 1.92 -2.14
N LEU A 200 4.28 2.82 -1.17
CA LEU A 200 4.88 4.15 -1.25
C LEU A 200 6.40 4.09 -1.34
N GLU A 201 7.04 3.20 -0.56
CA GLU A 201 8.50 2.93 -0.64
C GLU A 201 8.90 2.38 -2.01
N ALA A 202 8.12 1.47 -2.59
CA ALA A 202 8.35 0.96 -3.94
C ALA A 202 8.21 2.04 -5.03
N ASN A 203 7.50 3.14 -4.75
CA ASN A 203 7.42 4.34 -5.58
C ASN A 203 8.49 5.40 -5.25
N GLY A 204 9.47 5.07 -4.39
CA GLY A 204 10.64 5.90 -4.09
C GLY A 204 10.47 6.88 -2.93
N ALA A 205 9.33 6.90 -2.25
CA ALA A 205 9.13 7.75 -1.08
C ALA A 205 9.95 7.26 0.13
N THR A 206 10.38 8.21 0.97
CA THR A 206 10.83 7.89 2.33
C THR A 206 9.61 7.83 3.23
N VAL A 207 9.25 6.65 3.75
CA VAL A 207 8.07 6.49 4.61
C VAL A 207 8.48 6.36 6.07
N VAL A 208 7.86 7.16 6.93
CA VAL A 208 7.99 7.10 8.39
C VAL A 208 6.69 6.55 8.96
N ARG A 209 6.69 5.30 9.39
CA ARG A 209 5.54 4.65 10.04
C ARG A 209 5.45 5.12 11.47
N GLU A 210 4.37 5.76 11.84
CA GLU A 210 4.20 6.36 13.15
C GLU A 210 2.96 5.84 13.86
N TYR A 211 3.13 5.49 15.13
CA TYR A 211 2.07 5.13 16.06
C TYR A 211 1.97 6.22 17.12
N TYR A 212 0.82 6.88 17.21
CA TYR A 212 0.53 7.84 18.25
C TYR A 212 -0.02 7.14 19.49
N PHE A 213 0.54 7.44 20.61
CA PHE A 213 0.31 6.76 21.87
C PHE A 213 -0.19 7.78 22.92
N ASN A 214 -1.47 7.68 23.28
CA ASN A 214 -2.01 8.48 24.36
C ASN A 214 -1.90 7.69 25.67
N ASP A 215 -0.97 8.09 26.51
CA ASP A 215 -0.67 7.49 27.83
C ASP A 215 -1.29 8.25 29.00
N HIS A 216 -2.15 9.23 28.70
CA HIS A 216 -2.81 10.10 29.68
C HIS A 216 -4.33 10.18 29.46
N GLY A 217 -5.01 10.82 30.43
CA GLY A 217 -6.42 11.18 30.31
C GLY A 217 -7.38 10.12 30.83
N GLU A 218 -8.67 10.39 30.58
CA GLU A 218 -9.79 9.67 31.22
C GLU A 218 -9.83 8.17 30.87
N GLN A 219 -9.41 7.79 29.67
CA GLN A 219 -9.41 6.37 29.27
C GLN A 219 -8.39 5.55 30.08
N ILE A 220 -7.22 6.11 30.30
CA ILE A 220 -6.17 5.49 31.13
C ILE A 220 -6.63 5.39 32.59
N ASN A 221 -7.29 6.42 33.11
CA ASN A 221 -7.86 6.40 34.45
C ASN A 221 -8.92 5.30 34.61
N ARG A 222 -9.83 5.15 33.63
CA ARG A 222 -10.84 4.06 33.62
C ARG A 222 -10.17 2.68 33.56
N PHE A 223 -9.11 2.54 32.77
CA PHE A 223 -8.33 1.30 32.69
C PHE A 223 -7.74 0.97 34.06
N ALA A 224 -7.06 1.91 34.71
CA ALA A 224 -6.51 1.71 36.05
C ALA A 224 -7.59 1.39 37.09
N LYS A 225 -8.76 2.05 37.05
CA LYS A 225 -9.93 1.73 37.91
C LYS A 225 -10.39 0.27 37.71
N SER A 226 -10.44 -0.17 36.46
CA SER A 226 -10.85 -1.56 36.14
C SER A 226 -9.87 -2.59 36.70
N LEU A 227 -8.55 -2.30 36.60
CA LEU A 227 -7.50 -3.17 37.15
C LEU A 227 -7.55 -3.25 38.67
N VAL A 228 -7.77 -2.13 39.35
CA VAL A 228 -7.90 -2.09 40.82
C VAL A 228 -9.11 -2.92 41.25
N ALA A 229 -10.28 -2.77 40.59
CA ALA A 229 -11.46 -3.57 40.89
C ALA A 229 -11.21 -5.06 40.71
N ALA A 230 -10.59 -5.46 39.60
CA ALA A 230 -10.20 -6.85 39.32
C ALA A 230 -9.25 -7.41 40.38
N ALA A 231 -8.22 -6.65 40.76
CA ALA A 231 -7.25 -7.02 41.78
C ALA A 231 -7.87 -7.33 43.16
N HIS A 232 -9.00 -6.67 43.46
CA HIS A 232 -9.74 -6.91 44.70
C HIS A 232 -10.94 -7.87 44.55
N GLY A 233 -11.16 -8.45 43.34
CA GLY A 233 -12.32 -9.29 43.07
C GLY A 233 -13.66 -8.55 43.12
N GLU A 234 -13.63 -7.23 42.90
CA GLU A 234 -14.81 -6.35 42.88
C GLU A 234 -15.47 -6.34 41.50
N GLU A 235 -16.73 -5.90 41.46
CA GLU A 235 -17.42 -5.72 40.17
C GLU A 235 -16.78 -4.60 39.36
N CYS A 236 -16.57 -4.84 38.06
CA CYS A 236 -16.01 -3.85 37.15
C CYS A 236 -16.87 -2.57 37.15
N PRO A 237 -16.26 -1.36 37.26
CA PRO A 237 -16.97 -0.09 37.15
C PRO A 237 -17.86 -0.05 35.92
N ALA A 238 -18.99 0.69 36.00
CA ALA A 238 -20.00 0.73 34.93
C ALA A 238 -19.41 1.21 33.58
N ASP A 239 -18.46 2.14 33.64
CA ASP A 239 -17.70 2.72 32.51
C ASP A 239 -16.33 2.05 32.31
N GLY A 240 -16.03 0.99 33.07
CA GLY A 240 -14.74 0.30 33.05
C GLY A 240 -14.57 -0.67 31.89
N TYR A 241 -13.33 -1.10 31.70
CA TYR A 241 -12.95 -2.10 30.72
C TYR A 241 -13.18 -3.50 31.26
N LYS A 242 -13.68 -4.41 30.40
CA LYS A 242 -14.04 -5.79 30.74
C LYS A 242 -13.32 -6.77 29.85
N GLY A 243 -13.01 -7.94 30.37
CA GLY A 243 -12.37 -9.05 29.64
C GLY A 243 -11.30 -9.71 30.47
N ALA A 244 -10.92 -10.95 30.12
CA ALA A 244 -9.91 -11.72 30.87
C ALA A 244 -8.55 -11.02 30.94
N TYR A 245 -8.21 -10.20 29.93
CA TYR A 245 -6.96 -9.45 29.93
C TYR A 245 -6.84 -8.46 31.10
N ILE A 246 -7.97 -7.94 31.63
CA ILE A 246 -7.98 -7.06 32.80
C ILE A 246 -7.48 -7.84 34.04
N ASP A 247 -8.00 -9.07 34.25
CA ASP A 247 -7.57 -9.93 35.36
C ASP A 247 -6.10 -10.32 35.20
N GLU A 248 -5.66 -10.67 33.96
CA GLU A 248 -4.29 -11.04 33.65
C GLU A 248 -3.30 -9.87 33.93
N ILE A 249 -3.61 -8.65 33.46
CA ILE A 249 -2.78 -7.48 33.70
C ILE A 249 -2.79 -7.10 35.17
N ALA A 250 -3.95 -7.12 35.85
CA ALA A 250 -4.03 -6.83 37.27
C ALA A 250 -3.15 -7.79 38.10
N GLN A 251 -3.17 -9.08 37.79
CA GLN A 251 -2.30 -10.05 38.47
C GLN A 251 -0.80 -9.78 38.21
N ARG A 252 -0.43 -9.46 36.96
CA ARG A 252 0.96 -9.12 36.62
C ARG A 252 1.43 -7.86 37.35
N VAL A 253 0.58 -6.85 37.50
CA VAL A 253 0.90 -5.66 38.30
C VAL A 253 1.19 -6.04 39.76
N ILE A 254 0.33 -6.89 40.35
CA ILE A 254 0.54 -7.38 41.73
C ILE A 254 1.89 -8.10 41.85
N ASP A 255 2.19 -9.00 40.93
CA ASP A 255 3.41 -9.80 40.96
C ASP A 255 4.68 -8.94 40.80
N GLU A 256 4.67 -7.98 39.87
CA GLU A 256 5.76 -7.02 39.65
C GLU A 256 5.95 -6.08 40.85
N ALA A 257 4.87 -5.51 41.38
CA ALA A 257 4.91 -4.63 42.54
C ALA A 257 5.49 -5.39 43.76
N LYS A 258 5.08 -6.64 43.97
CA LYS A 258 5.60 -7.50 45.02
C LYS A 258 7.09 -7.78 44.86
N ALA A 259 7.57 -7.99 43.62
CA ALA A 259 9.00 -8.18 43.34
C ALA A 259 9.82 -6.93 43.70
N ASP A 260 9.25 -5.75 43.52
CA ASP A 260 9.83 -4.46 43.89
C ASP A 260 9.66 -4.11 45.39
N GLY A 261 9.01 -4.97 46.16
CA GLY A 261 8.77 -4.75 47.59
C GLY A 261 7.60 -3.81 47.89
N VAL A 262 6.73 -3.55 46.91
CA VAL A 262 5.51 -2.72 47.03
C VAL A 262 4.32 -3.63 47.28
N ASP A 263 3.62 -3.43 48.38
CA ASP A 263 2.32 -4.09 48.65
C ASP A 263 1.19 -3.26 48.05
N VAL A 264 1.02 -3.41 46.74
CA VAL A 264 0.07 -2.59 45.93
C VAL A 264 -1.38 -2.76 46.40
N LEU A 265 -1.78 -3.91 46.96
CA LEU A 265 -3.13 -4.15 47.42
C LEU A 265 -3.49 -3.40 48.70
N ASN A 266 -2.49 -3.00 49.49
CA ASN A 266 -2.65 -2.27 50.74
C ASN A 266 -2.34 -0.77 50.63
N LEU A 267 -2.06 -0.26 49.42
CA LEU A 267 -1.93 1.17 49.19
C LEU A 267 -3.28 1.89 49.39
N PRO A 268 -3.27 3.20 49.78
CA PRO A 268 -4.49 4.00 49.93
C PRO A 268 -5.34 4.00 48.66
N ARG A 269 -6.63 3.75 48.83
CA ARG A 269 -7.66 3.76 47.77
C ARG A 269 -8.56 5.01 47.85
N VAL A 270 -8.38 5.86 48.86
CA VAL A 270 -9.26 6.97 49.14
C VAL A 270 -9.02 8.06 48.09
N ASP A 271 -10.03 8.29 47.29
CA ASP A 271 -10.12 9.46 46.43
C ASP A 271 -10.28 10.70 47.32
N GLY A 272 -9.51 11.78 47.05
CA GLY A 272 -9.67 13.03 47.77
C GLY A 272 -8.58 13.36 48.81
N GLY A 273 -7.32 13.04 48.52
CA GLY A 273 -6.15 13.59 49.19
C GLY A 273 -5.74 14.95 48.58
N VAL A 274 -4.56 15.39 48.93
CA VAL A 274 -3.86 16.48 48.23
C VAL A 274 -2.53 15.94 47.71
N ASP A 275 -2.09 16.42 46.55
CA ASP A 275 -0.77 16.10 45.99
C ASP A 275 0.35 16.71 46.86
N ALA A 276 1.61 16.46 46.47
CA ALA A 276 2.78 17.00 47.17
C ALA A 276 2.82 18.53 47.19
N ASP A 277 2.10 19.19 46.31
CA ASP A 277 2.00 20.67 46.19
C ASP A 277 0.74 21.20 46.87
N GLY A 278 -0.10 20.37 47.49
CA GLY A 278 -1.29 20.75 48.23
C GLY A 278 -2.57 20.93 47.39
N ASN A 279 -2.58 20.51 46.12
CA ASN A 279 -3.77 20.57 45.28
C ASN A 279 -4.71 19.39 45.61
N PRO A 280 -6.05 19.56 45.59
CA PRO A 280 -7.00 18.47 45.81
C PRO A 280 -6.82 17.40 44.74
N LEU A 281 -6.53 16.18 45.15
CA LEU A 281 -6.59 15.00 44.27
C LEU A 281 -8.05 14.74 43.92
N GLY A 282 -8.32 14.60 42.61
CA GLY A 282 -9.64 14.25 42.12
C GLY A 282 -10.01 12.79 42.40
N GLU A 283 -11.23 12.39 42.04
CA GLU A 283 -11.75 11.00 42.11
C GLU A 283 -10.93 9.97 41.35
N GLY A 284 -9.75 10.26 40.89
CA GLY A 284 -8.91 9.40 40.07
C GLY A 284 -7.55 9.10 40.65
N ASP A 285 -7.11 9.84 41.66
CA ASP A 285 -5.71 9.99 42.02
C ASP A 285 -5.34 9.31 43.33
N SER A 286 -5.87 8.09 43.62
CA SER A 286 -5.43 7.29 44.75
C SER A 286 -4.03 6.69 44.47
N GLU A 287 -3.20 6.55 45.52
CA GLU A 287 -1.86 5.94 45.42
C GLU A 287 -1.92 4.56 44.76
N GLN A 288 -2.93 3.75 45.12
CA GLN A 288 -3.11 2.43 44.56
C GLN A 288 -3.38 2.49 43.05
N ARG A 289 -4.28 3.39 42.60
CA ARG A 289 -4.61 3.52 41.18
C ARG A 289 -3.43 4.01 40.36
N GLU A 290 -2.68 4.95 40.89
CA GLU A 290 -1.46 5.45 40.24
C GLU A 290 -0.40 4.35 40.09
N GLU A 291 -0.21 3.49 41.08
CA GLU A 291 0.73 2.39 40.99
C GLU A 291 0.27 1.33 39.97
N PHE A 292 -1.05 1.06 39.89
CA PHE A 292 -1.60 0.22 38.81
C PHE A 292 -1.41 0.85 37.44
N ARG A 293 -1.71 2.15 37.28
CA ARG A 293 -1.53 2.89 36.04
C ARG A 293 -0.08 2.82 35.55
N LYS A 294 0.86 3.19 36.41
CA LYS A 294 2.28 3.26 36.12
C LYS A 294 2.85 1.92 35.62
N ARG A 295 2.38 0.78 36.12
CA ARG A 295 2.85 -0.54 35.74
C ARG A 295 2.07 -1.11 34.56
N ALA A 296 0.74 -0.97 34.57
CA ALA A 296 -0.12 -1.59 33.58
C ALA A 296 -0.02 -0.98 32.18
N VAL A 297 0.15 0.35 32.08
CA VAL A 297 0.26 1.03 30.79
C VAL A 297 1.46 0.54 29.98
N PRO A 298 2.69 0.46 30.54
CA PRO A 298 3.82 -0.17 29.83
C PRO A 298 3.60 -1.64 29.48
N MET A 299 2.95 -2.41 30.36
CA MET A 299 2.63 -3.83 30.08
C MET A 299 1.69 -3.96 28.88
N MET A 300 0.60 -3.18 28.86
CA MET A 300 -0.36 -3.20 27.75
C MET A 300 0.28 -2.71 26.45
N PHE A 301 1.14 -1.72 26.53
CA PHE A 301 1.89 -1.22 25.38
C PHE A 301 2.86 -2.28 24.82
N ALA A 302 3.52 -3.04 25.69
CA ALA A 302 4.37 -4.15 25.26
C ALA A 302 3.56 -5.24 24.53
N GLU A 303 2.34 -5.54 24.99
CA GLU A 303 1.43 -6.47 24.30
C GLU A 303 1.02 -5.95 22.92
N ILE A 304 0.66 -4.67 22.81
CA ILE A 304 0.35 -4.05 21.52
C ILE A 304 1.52 -4.18 20.55
N ARG A 305 2.75 -3.89 21.02
CA ARG A 305 3.96 -4.02 20.20
C ARG A 305 4.19 -5.46 19.73
N GLU A 306 3.98 -6.43 20.59
CA GLU A 306 4.17 -7.84 20.23
C GLU A 306 3.08 -8.31 19.26
N SER A 307 1.81 -7.92 19.45
CA SER A 307 0.73 -8.22 18.51
C SER A 307 1.00 -7.59 17.12
N MET A 308 1.51 -6.34 17.06
CA MET A 308 1.89 -5.71 15.78
C MET A 308 3.03 -6.50 15.12
N LYS A 309 4.07 -6.86 15.85
CA LYS A 309 5.20 -7.64 15.33
C LYS A 309 4.75 -9.00 14.82
N ASN A 310 3.90 -9.71 15.57
CA ASN A 310 3.33 -11.00 15.17
C ASN A 310 2.47 -10.87 13.91
N PHE A 311 1.83 -9.72 13.72
CA PHE A 311 1.09 -9.37 12.52
C PHE A 311 2.00 -8.84 11.39
N ARG A 312 3.33 -8.85 11.57
CA ARG A 312 4.35 -8.36 10.62
C ARG A 312 4.24 -6.86 10.32
N VAL A 313 3.88 -6.07 11.31
CA VAL A 313 3.82 -4.61 11.23
C VAL A 313 4.86 -4.01 12.17
N SER A 314 5.64 -3.07 11.64
CA SER A 314 6.63 -2.32 12.41
C SER A 314 6.36 -0.82 12.32
N PHE A 315 6.78 -0.10 13.34
CA PHE A 315 6.73 1.36 13.39
C PHE A 315 8.13 1.91 13.63
N ASP A 316 8.45 3.00 12.93
CA ASP A 316 9.72 3.72 13.07
C ASP A 316 9.65 4.67 14.27
N VAL A 317 8.47 5.23 14.52
CA VAL A 317 8.22 6.17 15.62
C VAL A 317 7.03 5.68 16.46
N TRP A 318 7.27 5.58 17.75
CA TRP A 318 6.25 5.41 18.78
C TRP A 318 6.14 6.73 19.53
N PHE A 319 5.19 7.55 19.11
CA PHE A 319 5.07 8.93 19.61
C PHE A 319 4.20 8.99 20.86
N HIS A 320 4.76 9.50 21.97
CA HIS A 320 4.06 9.67 23.22
C HIS A 320 3.43 11.07 23.29
N GLU A 321 2.12 11.17 23.49
CA GLU A 321 1.41 12.46 23.59
C GLU A 321 2.01 13.35 24.67
N ASN A 322 2.41 12.77 25.82
CA ASN A 322 2.97 13.51 26.92
C ASN A 322 4.23 14.33 26.55
N SER A 323 5.02 13.85 25.59
CA SER A 323 6.21 14.58 25.13
C SER A 323 5.88 15.95 24.53
N LEU A 324 4.67 16.15 24.00
CA LEU A 324 4.22 17.46 23.49
C LEU A 324 4.17 18.52 24.60
N TYR A 325 3.83 18.10 25.80
CA TYR A 325 3.76 18.99 26.97
C TYR A 325 5.12 19.13 27.64
N GLU A 326 5.83 18.04 27.88
CA GLU A 326 7.13 18.03 28.54
C GLU A 326 8.20 18.81 27.76
N ASP A 327 8.19 18.68 26.42
CA ASP A 327 9.14 19.35 25.55
C ASP A 327 8.69 20.77 25.14
N GLY A 328 7.51 21.24 25.60
CA GLY A 328 6.97 22.57 25.28
C GLY A 328 6.53 22.72 23.81
N GLU A 329 6.15 21.65 23.13
CA GLU A 329 5.67 21.70 21.73
C GLU A 329 4.31 22.39 21.64
N VAL A 330 3.44 22.24 22.65
CA VAL A 330 2.12 22.90 22.68
C VAL A 330 2.30 24.41 22.73
N GLU A 331 3.17 24.93 23.59
CA GLU A 331 3.47 26.33 23.70
C GLU A 331 4.08 26.90 22.42
N ARG A 332 5.00 26.15 21.80
CA ARG A 332 5.61 26.54 20.50
C ARG A 332 4.56 26.64 19.41
N ALA A 333 3.67 25.65 19.31
CA ALA A 333 2.62 25.63 18.30
C ALA A 333 1.63 26.80 18.47
N ILE A 334 1.23 27.11 19.71
CA ILE A 334 0.39 28.25 20.00
C ILE A 334 1.11 29.60 19.69
N ALA A 335 2.40 29.69 19.99
CA ALA A 335 3.19 30.87 19.69
C ALA A 335 3.30 31.10 18.16
N ASP A 336 3.56 30.06 17.37
CA ASP A 336 3.62 30.12 15.91
C ASP A 336 2.29 30.59 15.30
N LEU A 337 1.16 30.03 15.75
CA LEU A 337 -0.17 30.47 15.29
C LEU A 337 -0.51 31.90 15.75
N ARG A 338 -0.03 32.33 16.93
CA ARG A 338 -0.20 33.70 17.39
C ARG A 338 0.59 34.70 16.54
N GLU A 339 1.82 34.36 16.15
CA GLU A 339 2.62 35.18 15.23
C GLU A 339 1.95 35.31 13.85
N ARG A 340 1.25 34.29 13.42
CA ARG A 340 0.47 34.28 12.17
C ARG A 340 -0.85 35.02 12.25
N GLY A 341 -1.30 35.40 13.46
CA GLY A 341 -2.53 36.15 13.68
C GLY A 341 -3.79 35.29 13.85
N ASP A 342 -3.61 33.99 14.04
CA ASP A 342 -4.72 33.02 14.14
C ASP A 342 -5.11 32.69 15.60
N ILE A 343 -4.51 33.37 16.59
CA ILE A 343 -4.84 33.21 18.02
C ILE A 343 -5.41 34.49 18.57
N TYR A 344 -6.50 34.38 19.35
CA TYR A 344 -7.09 35.48 20.08
C TYR A 344 -7.59 35.06 21.48
N GLU A 345 -7.74 36.04 22.38
CA GLU A 345 -8.25 35.83 23.74
C GLU A 345 -9.73 36.23 23.81
N LYS A 346 -10.56 35.38 24.40
CA LYS A 346 -11.98 35.66 24.62
C LYS A 346 -12.50 34.91 25.84
N ASP A 347 -13.23 35.59 26.72
CA ASP A 347 -13.87 35.04 27.92
C ASP A 347 -12.87 34.30 28.84
N GLY A 348 -11.62 34.80 28.91
CA GLY A 348 -10.54 34.22 29.72
C GLY A 348 -9.91 32.95 29.10
N ALA A 349 -10.30 32.56 27.91
CA ALA A 349 -9.78 31.40 27.18
C ALA A 349 -9.01 31.85 25.93
N THR A 350 -8.03 31.03 25.51
CA THR A 350 -7.29 31.24 24.26
C THR A 350 -7.95 30.44 23.14
N TRP A 351 -8.23 31.12 22.04
CA TRP A 351 -8.96 30.57 20.89
C TRP A 351 -8.09 30.55 19.64
N PHE A 352 -8.23 29.49 18.86
CA PHE A 352 -7.74 29.39 17.48
C PHE A 352 -8.84 29.82 16.52
N ALA A 353 -8.56 30.80 15.66
CA ALA A 353 -9.47 31.35 14.66
C ALA A 353 -9.59 30.42 13.43
N SER A 354 -9.95 29.16 13.64
CA SER A 354 -9.97 28.12 12.61
C SER A 354 -10.99 28.41 11.49
N THR A 355 -11.99 29.27 11.74
CA THR A 355 -12.94 29.72 10.70
C THR A 355 -12.27 30.53 9.60
N ASN A 356 -11.15 31.20 9.86
CA ASN A 356 -10.36 31.90 8.83
C ASN A 356 -9.82 30.93 7.78
N HIS A 357 -9.73 29.64 8.12
CA HIS A 357 -9.16 28.57 7.31
C HIS A 357 -10.19 27.50 6.93
N GLY A 358 -11.50 27.78 7.05
CA GLY A 358 -12.57 26.94 6.53
C GLY A 358 -13.17 25.93 7.51
N ASP A 359 -12.86 26.00 8.81
CA ASP A 359 -13.57 25.24 9.85
C ASP A 359 -14.97 25.82 10.09
N ASP A 360 -15.87 25.05 10.69
CA ASP A 360 -17.26 25.45 10.98
C ASP A 360 -17.37 26.45 12.14
N LYS A 361 -16.39 26.46 13.05
CA LYS A 361 -16.31 27.36 14.21
C LYS A 361 -14.90 27.43 14.77
N ASP A 362 -14.57 28.52 15.45
CA ASP A 362 -13.32 28.69 16.18
C ASP A 362 -13.21 27.70 17.34
N ARG A 363 -11.98 27.34 17.68
CA ARG A 363 -11.69 26.30 18.69
C ARG A 363 -10.96 26.85 19.89
N VAL A 364 -11.44 26.49 21.09
CA VAL A 364 -10.70 26.74 22.34
C VAL A 364 -9.48 25.82 22.34
N ILE A 365 -8.31 26.37 22.59
CA ILE A 365 -7.04 25.63 22.73
C ILE A 365 -6.49 25.72 24.16
N VAL A 366 -6.74 26.82 24.89
CA VAL A 366 -6.52 26.92 26.35
C VAL A 366 -7.82 27.37 26.99
N LYS A 367 -8.29 26.60 27.96
CA LYS A 367 -9.52 26.90 28.70
C LYS A 367 -9.31 28.10 29.69
N SER A 368 -10.41 28.65 30.19
CA SER A 368 -10.38 29.75 31.17
C SER A 368 -9.74 29.37 32.52
N ASP A 369 -9.62 28.08 32.82
CA ASP A 369 -8.91 27.56 33.99
C ASP A 369 -7.40 27.39 33.77
N GLY A 370 -6.89 27.73 32.59
CA GLY A 370 -5.49 27.61 32.19
C GLY A 370 -5.12 26.23 31.62
N ASN A 371 -6.01 25.24 31.64
CA ASN A 371 -5.75 23.90 31.11
C ASN A 371 -5.88 23.85 29.57
N TYR A 372 -5.05 23.04 28.93
CA TYR A 372 -5.16 22.81 27.49
C TYR A 372 -6.45 22.08 27.15
N ALA A 373 -7.03 22.43 26.00
CA ALA A 373 -8.09 21.65 25.37
C ALA A 373 -7.48 20.55 24.48
N TYR A 374 -8.20 19.47 24.21
CA TYR A 374 -7.69 18.34 23.41
C TYR A 374 -7.08 18.75 22.07
N PHE A 375 -7.67 19.73 21.41
CA PHE A 375 -7.18 20.17 20.10
C PHE A 375 -5.81 20.89 20.15
N ALA A 376 -5.36 21.33 21.31
CA ALA A 376 -4.03 21.91 21.47
C ALA A 376 -2.92 20.87 21.22
N ALA A 377 -3.14 19.62 21.66
CA ALA A 377 -2.23 18.51 21.38
C ALA A 377 -2.18 18.18 19.89
N ASP A 378 -3.34 18.13 19.20
CA ASP A 378 -3.39 17.88 17.76
C ASP A 378 -2.60 18.94 16.96
N ILE A 379 -2.75 20.21 17.33
CA ILE A 379 -2.02 21.34 16.72
C ILE A 379 -0.51 21.18 16.92
N ALA A 380 -0.07 20.89 18.14
CA ALA A 380 1.34 20.69 18.45
C ALA A 380 1.92 19.46 17.73
N TYR A 381 1.16 18.39 17.67
CA TYR A 381 1.57 17.16 17.03
C TYR A 381 1.74 17.30 15.51
N TYR A 382 0.82 17.98 14.82
CA TYR A 382 0.99 18.29 13.41
C TYR A 382 2.25 19.14 13.16
N ARG A 383 2.43 20.20 13.94
CA ARG A 383 3.63 21.03 13.87
C ARG A 383 4.90 20.19 14.08
N ASN A 384 4.90 19.30 15.08
CA ASN A 384 6.01 18.43 15.37
C ASN A 384 6.33 17.51 14.16
N LYS A 385 5.36 16.84 13.56
CA LYS A 385 5.57 16.02 12.34
C LYS A 385 6.25 16.82 11.22
N ARG A 386 5.86 18.06 11.02
CA ARG A 386 6.35 18.93 9.94
C ARG A 386 7.74 19.51 10.20
N HIS A 387 8.12 19.72 11.47
CA HIS A 387 9.28 20.53 11.83
C HIS A 387 10.27 19.86 12.79
N ARG A 388 10.03 18.64 13.22
CA ARG A 388 10.99 17.91 14.09
C ARG A 388 12.33 17.70 13.37
N GLU A 389 13.42 17.62 14.15
CA GLU A 389 14.78 17.48 13.61
C GLU A 389 15.01 16.16 12.87
N SER A 390 14.37 15.08 13.33
CA SER A 390 14.49 13.75 12.72
C SER A 390 13.30 13.47 11.82
N ASN A 391 13.55 13.26 10.53
CA ASN A 391 12.55 12.90 9.52
C ASN A 391 11.33 13.85 9.49
N PRO A 392 11.53 15.17 9.27
CA PRO A 392 10.40 16.07 9.09
C PRO A 392 9.58 15.63 7.88
N ALA A 393 8.27 15.59 8.03
CA ALA A 393 7.38 15.12 6.99
C ALA A 393 7.10 16.20 5.94
N ASP A 394 7.21 15.86 4.64
CA ASP A 394 6.66 16.68 3.56
C ASP A 394 5.14 16.50 3.47
N VAL A 395 4.66 15.30 3.79
CA VAL A 395 3.24 14.96 3.85
C VAL A 395 2.94 14.18 5.12
N ALA A 396 1.99 14.64 5.91
CA ALA A 396 1.44 13.92 7.06
C ALA A 396 0.14 13.20 6.64
N ILE A 397 0.12 11.87 6.71
CA ILE A 397 -1.03 11.04 6.36
C ILE A 397 -1.59 10.45 7.65
N TYR A 398 -2.85 10.76 7.96
CA TYR A 398 -3.57 10.25 9.12
C TYR A 398 -4.61 9.23 8.69
N MET A 399 -4.54 8.02 9.25
CA MET A 399 -5.50 6.94 8.98
C MET A 399 -6.46 6.80 10.17
N LEU A 400 -7.67 7.30 10.02
CA LEU A 400 -8.66 7.44 11.10
C LEU A 400 -9.90 6.57 10.85
N GLY A 401 -10.59 6.19 11.92
CA GLY A 401 -11.90 5.53 11.85
C GLY A 401 -13.02 6.45 11.37
N ALA A 402 -14.12 5.87 10.91
CA ALA A 402 -15.27 6.60 10.38
C ALA A 402 -15.93 7.55 11.41
N ASP A 403 -15.77 7.30 12.70
CA ASP A 403 -16.21 8.14 13.81
C ASP A 403 -15.49 9.50 13.87
N HIS A 404 -14.31 9.62 13.26
CA HIS A 404 -13.54 10.86 13.20
C HIS A 404 -13.91 11.79 12.02
N HIS A 405 -14.94 11.48 11.23
CA HIS A 405 -15.31 12.30 10.06
C HIS A 405 -15.54 13.78 10.41
N GLY A 406 -16.12 14.08 11.58
CA GLY A 406 -16.32 15.45 12.09
C GLY A 406 -15.03 16.20 12.46
N TYR A 407 -13.88 15.52 12.46
CA TYR A 407 -12.57 16.11 12.77
C TYR A 407 -11.87 16.72 11.54
N ILE A 408 -12.23 16.28 10.33
CA ILE A 408 -11.52 16.63 9.09
C ILE A 408 -11.42 18.16 8.92
N GLY A 409 -12.53 18.88 9.06
CA GLY A 409 -12.57 20.34 8.85
C GLY A 409 -11.56 21.10 9.70
N ARG A 410 -11.52 20.81 11.01
CA ARG A 410 -10.59 21.47 11.94
C ARG A 410 -9.13 21.09 11.70
N MET A 411 -8.86 19.84 11.31
CA MET A 411 -7.51 19.40 10.96
C MET A 411 -7.00 20.08 9.69
N MET A 412 -7.85 20.21 8.66
CA MET A 412 -7.50 20.91 7.42
C MET A 412 -7.32 22.42 7.67
N ALA A 413 -8.13 23.03 8.54
CA ALA A 413 -7.96 24.43 8.94
C ALA A 413 -6.63 24.65 9.68
N MET A 414 -6.25 23.74 10.56
CA MET A 414 -4.95 23.77 11.23
C MET A 414 -3.78 23.66 10.23
N CYS A 415 -3.85 22.75 9.28
CA CYS A 415 -2.87 22.62 8.21
C CYS A 415 -2.69 23.95 7.45
N ALA A 416 -3.79 24.58 7.03
CA ALA A 416 -3.78 25.86 6.32
C ALA A 416 -3.22 27.00 7.19
N ALA A 417 -3.52 27.02 8.49
CA ALA A 417 -3.02 28.04 9.42
C ALA A 417 -1.50 28.00 9.59
N PHE A 418 -0.87 26.81 9.47
CA PHE A 418 0.59 26.69 9.42
C PHE A 418 1.19 27.05 8.06
N GLY A 419 0.36 27.44 7.06
CA GLY A 419 0.79 27.82 5.72
C GLY A 419 1.01 26.64 4.79
N ASP A 420 0.59 25.47 5.19
CA ASP A 420 0.61 24.25 4.38
C ASP A 420 -0.67 24.12 3.53
N GLU A 421 -0.63 23.27 2.51
CA GLU A 421 -1.75 23.02 1.60
C GLU A 421 -2.57 21.79 2.05
N PRO A 422 -3.84 21.99 2.51
CA PRO A 422 -4.73 20.87 2.84
C PRO A 422 -4.93 19.91 1.66
N GLY A 423 -4.88 18.61 1.94
CA GLY A 423 -4.96 17.57 0.92
C GLY A 423 -3.62 17.22 0.26
N ARG A 424 -2.63 18.12 0.32
CA ARG A 424 -1.27 17.87 -0.13
C ARG A 424 -0.33 17.57 1.04
N ASN A 425 -0.08 18.55 1.92
CA ASN A 425 0.82 18.37 3.06
C ASN A 425 0.16 17.61 4.22
N MET A 426 -1.16 17.62 4.30
CA MET A 426 -1.96 16.80 5.21
C MET A 426 -2.99 16.01 4.43
N GLN A 427 -3.00 14.70 4.59
CA GLN A 427 -3.99 13.79 4.03
C GLN A 427 -4.68 13.02 5.16
N ILE A 428 -6.01 12.94 5.11
CA ILE A 428 -6.80 12.19 6.11
C ILE A 428 -7.56 11.09 5.37
N LEU A 429 -7.25 9.84 5.72
CA LEU A 429 -7.87 8.65 5.16
C LEU A 429 -8.86 8.08 6.18
N ILE A 430 -10.13 7.95 5.78
CA ILE A 430 -11.19 7.47 6.67
C ILE A 430 -11.52 6.01 6.35
N GLY A 431 -11.25 5.11 7.31
CA GLY A 431 -11.56 3.69 7.18
C GLY A 431 -12.96 3.34 7.62
N GLN A 432 -13.61 2.50 6.83
CA GLN A 432 -14.94 1.98 7.12
C GLN A 432 -14.91 0.74 8.03
N LEU A 433 -16.08 0.36 8.51
CA LEU A 433 -16.28 -0.73 9.47
C LEU A 433 -15.82 -2.09 8.92
N VAL A 434 -15.35 -2.94 9.83
CA VAL A 434 -15.03 -4.34 9.58
C VAL A 434 -15.99 -5.21 10.39
N ASN A 435 -16.70 -6.10 9.73
CA ASN A 435 -17.51 -7.12 10.36
C ASN A 435 -16.78 -8.47 10.26
N VAL A 436 -16.80 -9.24 11.34
CA VAL A 436 -16.26 -10.60 11.34
C VAL A 436 -17.43 -11.58 11.36
N MET A 437 -17.43 -12.52 10.41
CA MET A 437 -18.48 -13.52 10.22
C MET A 437 -17.91 -14.91 10.49
N LYS A 438 -18.73 -15.77 11.09
CA LYS A 438 -18.48 -17.21 11.28
C LYS A 438 -19.81 -17.96 11.19
N ASP A 439 -19.85 -19.08 10.48
CA ASP A 439 -21.09 -19.85 10.22
C ASP A 439 -22.22 -18.96 9.66
N GLY A 440 -21.88 -17.97 8.81
CA GLY A 440 -22.80 -16.98 8.25
C GLY A 440 -23.41 -16.00 9.26
N LYS A 441 -22.83 -15.85 10.46
CA LYS A 441 -23.31 -14.96 11.53
C LYS A 441 -22.21 -14.02 12.00
N PRO A 442 -22.56 -12.77 12.38
CA PRO A 442 -21.58 -11.85 12.95
C PRO A 442 -20.99 -12.36 14.27
N VAL A 443 -19.67 -12.36 14.37
CA VAL A 443 -18.93 -12.61 15.61
C VAL A 443 -18.81 -11.27 16.35
N ARG A 444 -19.39 -11.19 17.54
CA ARG A 444 -19.46 -9.94 18.31
C ARG A 444 -18.51 -9.88 19.50
N MET A 445 -17.93 -11.01 19.91
CA MET A 445 -17.19 -11.10 21.16
C MET A 445 -15.94 -11.96 21.01
N SER A 446 -14.83 -11.46 21.53
CA SER A 446 -13.60 -12.19 21.77
C SER A 446 -13.66 -12.95 23.10
N LYS A 447 -12.98 -14.07 23.17
CA LYS A 447 -12.80 -14.82 24.45
C LYS A 447 -11.97 -14.03 25.46
N ARG A 448 -10.95 -13.27 24.98
CA ARG A 448 -10.03 -12.51 25.84
C ARG A 448 -10.51 -11.08 26.12
N ALA A 449 -10.94 -10.37 25.08
CA ALA A 449 -11.40 -8.97 25.20
C ALA A 449 -12.89 -8.82 25.64
N GLY A 450 -13.67 -9.88 25.58
CA GLY A 450 -15.05 -9.94 26.11
C GLY A 450 -16.11 -9.28 25.25
N ASN A 451 -15.79 -8.27 24.44
CA ASN A 451 -16.77 -7.46 23.70
C ASN A 451 -16.40 -7.10 22.25
N VAL A 452 -15.16 -7.37 21.82
CA VAL A 452 -14.67 -7.09 20.46
C VAL A 452 -13.74 -8.19 19.99
N VAL A 453 -13.67 -8.43 18.68
CA VAL A 453 -12.66 -9.32 18.07
C VAL A 453 -11.33 -8.57 18.00
N THR A 454 -10.26 -9.23 18.44
CA THR A 454 -8.91 -8.66 18.46
C THR A 454 -8.07 -9.14 17.27
N ILE A 455 -6.92 -8.50 17.08
CA ILE A 455 -5.92 -8.92 16.11
C ILE A 455 -5.46 -10.36 16.37
N ASP A 456 -5.23 -10.71 17.63
CA ASP A 456 -4.75 -12.04 18.01
C ASP A 456 -5.82 -13.11 17.78
N ASP A 457 -7.10 -12.81 18.06
CA ASP A 457 -8.22 -13.71 17.75
C ASP A 457 -8.34 -13.98 16.24
N LEU A 458 -8.14 -12.94 15.40
CA LEU A 458 -8.18 -13.10 13.95
C LEU A 458 -7.01 -13.95 13.45
N VAL A 459 -5.80 -13.67 13.94
CA VAL A 459 -4.59 -14.42 13.55
C VAL A 459 -4.68 -15.88 14.01
N GLU A 460 -5.20 -16.15 15.21
CA GLU A 460 -5.43 -17.52 15.68
C GLU A 460 -6.44 -18.27 14.78
N ALA A 461 -7.47 -17.56 14.30
CA ALA A 461 -8.53 -18.17 13.50
C ALA A 461 -8.12 -18.50 12.07
N VAL A 462 -7.37 -17.63 11.39
CA VAL A 462 -7.13 -17.73 9.94
C VAL A 462 -5.66 -17.60 9.53
N GLY A 463 -4.76 -17.33 10.46
CA GLY A 463 -3.35 -17.05 10.20
C GLY A 463 -3.08 -15.61 9.72
N VAL A 464 -1.80 -15.20 9.79
CA VAL A 464 -1.38 -13.83 9.47
C VAL A 464 -1.64 -13.48 8.00
N ASP A 465 -1.31 -14.39 7.09
CA ASP A 465 -1.42 -14.15 5.64
C ASP A 465 -2.86 -13.90 5.20
N ALA A 466 -3.78 -14.77 5.61
CA ALA A 466 -5.18 -14.63 5.27
C ALA A 466 -5.81 -13.39 5.92
N ALA A 467 -5.45 -13.08 7.16
CA ALA A 467 -5.89 -11.88 7.86
C ALA A 467 -5.42 -10.61 7.15
N ARG A 468 -4.12 -10.49 6.85
CA ARG A 468 -3.54 -9.31 6.17
C ARG A 468 -4.13 -9.12 4.78
N TYR A 469 -4.13 -10.19 3.98
CA TYR A 469 -4.63 -10.14 2.60
C TYR A 469 -6.08 -9.71 2.54
N SER A 470 -6.96 -10.32 3.33
CA SER A 470 -8.40 -10.02 3.31
C SER A 470 -8.71 -8.58 3.74
N LEU A 471 -7.97 -8.05 4.72
CA LEU A 471 -8.14 -6.68 5.20
C LEU A 471 -7.60 -5.63 4.22
N ALA A 472 -6.49 -5.94 3.52
CA ALA A 472 -5.89 -5.06 2.52
C ALA A 472 -6.54 -5.15 1.13
N ARG A 473 -7.26 -6.23 0.82
CA ARG A 473 -7.88 -6.50 -0.48
C ARG A 473 -8.99 -5.52 -0.86
N THR A 474 -9.68 -4.95 0.14
CA THR A 474 -10.82 -4.05 -0.09
C THR A 474 -10.40 -2.60 0.19
N ASP A 475 -10.83 -1.68 -0.67
CA ASP A 475 -10.64 -0.24 -0.47
C ASP A 475 -11.07 0.15 0.96
N TYR A 476 -10.20 0.86 1.68
CA TYR A 476 -10.45 1.26 3.06
C TYR A 476 -11.72 2.12 3.23
N ASN A 477 -12.16 2.83 2.18
CA ASN A 477 -13.41 3.59 2.15
C ASN A 477 -14.68 2.70 2.08
N THR A 478 -14.50 1.38 1.93
CA THR A 478 -15.61 0.42 1.79
C THR A 478 -15.68 -0.45 3.04
N PRO A 479 -16.85 -0.66 3.65
CA PRO A 479 -17.02 -1.66 4.70
C PRO A 479 -16.63 -3.06 4.19
N VAL A 480 -16.06 -3.89 5.07
CA VAL A 480 -15.64 -5.24 4.72
C VAL A 480 -16.21 -6.27 5.69
N ASP A 481 -16.68 -7.39 5.14
CA ASP A 481 -17.08 -8.56 5.89
C ASP A 481 -15.97 -9.63 5.77
N ILE A 482 -15.41 -10.04 6.89
CA ILE A 482 -14.36 -11.06 7.00
C ILE A 482 -15.04 -12.38 7.38
N ASP A 483 -15.08 -13.32 6.43
CA ASP A 483 -15.60 -14.66 6.64
C ASP A 483 -14.48 -15.60 7.10
N LEU A 484 -14.50 -15.95 8.40
CA LEU A 484 -13.46 -16.79 9.01
C LEU A 484 -13.44 -18.21 8.40
N ASP A 485 -14.59 -18.76 8.03
CA ASP A 485 -14.69 -20.11 7.50
C ASP A 485 -14.09 -20.17 6.09
N LEU A 486 -14.36 -19.17 5.27
CA LEU A 486 -13.76 -19.01 3.95
C LEU A 486 -12.24 -18.84 4.05
N LEU A 487 -11.77 -17.93 4.90
CA LEU A 487 -10.34 -17.60 5.02
C LEU A 487 -9.51 -18.73 5.65
N ALA A 488 -10.12 -19.58 6.47
CA ALA A 488 -9.47 -20.80 6.98
C ALA A 488 -9.46 -21.96 5.96
N SER A 489 -10.19 -21.83 4.83
CA SER A 489 -10.28 -22.88 3.84
C SER A 489 -9.07 -22.90 2.89
N HIS A 490 -8.68 -24.11 2.47
CA HIS A 490 -7.66 -24.33 1.45
C HIS A 490 -8.30 -24.60 0.08
N THR A 491 -9.10 -23.64 -0.39
CA THR A 491 -9.85 -23.74 -1.65
C THR A 491 -9.59 -22.53 -2.54
N ASN A 492 -9.86 -22.66 -3.82
CA ASN A 492 -9.72 -21.57 -4.79
C ASN A 492 -10.66 -20.38 -4.53
N GLU A 493 -11.65 -20.54 -3.67
CA GLU A 493 -12.56 -19.47 -3.25
C GLU A 493 -11.90 -18.52 -2.22
N ASN A 494 -10.90 -19.03 -1.50
CA ASN A 494 -10.08 -18.21 -0.62
C ASN A 494 -9.05 -17.43 -1.45
N PRO A 495 -9.15 -16.09 -1.54
CA PRO A 495 -8.35 -15.32 -2.48
C PRO A 495 -6.84 -15.37 -2.18
N VAL A 496 -6.43 -15.39 -0.90
CA VAL A 496 -4.99 -15.49 -0.58
C VAL A 496 -4.47 -16.86 -0.95
N TYR A 497 -5.22 -17.93 -0.64
CA TYR A 497 -4.84 -19.29 -1.02
C TYR A 497 -4.68 -19.42 -2.55
N TYR A 498 -5.60 -18.82 -3.32
CA TYR A 498 -5.58 -18.86 -4.77
C TYR A 498 -4.30 -18.23 -5.36
N VAL A 499 -3.89 -17.08 -4.85
CA VAL A 499 -2.65 -16.39 -5.27
C VAL A 499 -1.40 -17.16 -4.81
N GLN A 500 -1.36 -17.59 -3.54
CA GLN A 500 -0.23 -18.38 -3.01
C GLN A 500 -0.08 -19.70 -3.75
N TYR A 501 -1.19 -20.32 -4.13
CA TYR A 501 -1.17 -21.56 -4.93
C TYR A 501 -0.61 -21.34 -6.34
N ALA A 502 -0.83 -20.17 -6.96
CA ALA A 502 -0.17 -19.85 -8.23
C ALA A 502 1.35 -19.77 -8.07
N HIS A 503 1.84 -19.11 -7.00
CA HIS A 503 3.27 -19.06 -6.69
C HIS A 503 3.86 -20.47 -6.43
N ALA A 504 3.26 -21.25 -5.56
CA ALA A 504 3.72 -22.60 -5.23
C ALA A 504 3.72 -23.52 -6.46
N ARG A 505 2.73 -23.37 -7.37
CA ARG A 505 2.67 -24.06 -8.65
C ARG A 505 3.83 -23.66 -9.56
N ALA A 506 4.16 -22.37 -9.68
CA ALA A 506 5.30 -21.90 -10.45
C ALA A 506 6.62 -22.48 -9.91
N CYS A 507 6.82 -22.46 -8.60
CA CYS A 507 7.96 -23.10 -7.95
C CYS A 507 8.03 -24.63 -8.22
N ASN A 508 6.87 -25.30 -8.34
CA ASN A 508 6.86 -26.71 -8.68
C ASN A 508 7.23 -26.97 -10.14
N VAL A 509 6.83 -26.08 -11.07
CA VAL A 509 7.27 -26.13 -12.46
C VAL A 509 8.79 -26.03 -12.55
N ASP A 510 9.40 -25.09 -11.81
CA ASP A 510 10.86 -24.92 -11.78
C ASP A 510 11.58 -26.17 -11.29
N ARG A 511 11.10 -26.79 -10.21
CA ARG A 511 11.66 -28.07 -9.71
C ARG A 511 11.56 -29.18 -10.73
N ASN A 512 10.39 -29.34 -11.34
CA ASN A 512 10.18 -30.38 -12.37
C ASN A 512 11.01 -30.13 -13.63
N ALA A 513 11.23 -28.87 -14.01
CA ALA A 513 12.10 -28.50 -15.12
C ALA A 513 13.56 -28.85 -14.82
N ALA A 514 14.04 -28.54 -13.61
CA ALA A 514 15.38 -28.91 -13.16
C ALA A 514 15.59 -30.44 -13.17
N ASP A 515 14.62 -31.20 -12.65
CA ASP A 515 14.63 -32.69 -12.69
C ASP A 515 14.64 -33.23 -14.12
N ALA A 516 14.03 -32.53 -15.06
CA ALA A 516 14.01 -32.87 -16.49
C ALA A 516 15.24 -32.34 -17.26
N GLY A 517 16.15 -31.62 -16.62
CA GLY A 517 17.32 -30.99 -17.25
C GLY A 517 16.99 -29.82 -18.19
N ILE A 518 15.82 -29.18 -18.01
CA ILE A 518 15.41 -28.01 -18.78
C ILE A 518 15.91 -26.75 -18.05
N THR A 519 16.61 -25.90 -18.80
CA THR A 519 17.05 -24.58 -18.32
C THR A 519 16.52 -23.49 -19.23
N HIS A 520 16.42 -22.27 -18.73
CA HIS A 520 15.99 -21.12 -19.53
C HIS A 520 17.16 -20.23 -19.99
N GLU A 521 18.41 -20.66 -19.76
CA GLU A 521 19.60 -19.93 -20.22
C GLU A 521 19.64 -19.90 -21.76
N GLY A 522 19.74 -18.68 -22.33
CA GLY A 522 19.72 -18.50 -23.78
C GLY A 522 18.38 -18.77 -24.46
N ALA A 523 17.27 -18.82 -23.70
CA ALA A 523 15.95 -19.05 -24.26
C ALA A 523 15.54 -17.94 -25.24
N ASP A 524 15.05 -18.35 -26.41
CA ASP A 524 14.49 -17.45 -27.41
C ASP A 524 13.03 -17.10 -27.05
N LEU A 525 12.81 -15.88 -26.55
CA LEU A 525 11.49 -15.42 -26.12
C LEU A 525 10.52 -15.16 -27.28
N ALA A 526 10.98 -15.06 -28.53
CA ALA A 526 10.11 -14.97 -29.70
C ALA A 526 9.24 -16.22 -29.89
N LEU A 527 9.62 -17.33 -29.22
CA LEU A 527 8.82 -18.55 -29.18
C LEU A 527 7.59 -18.51 -28.26
N LEU A 528 7.42 -17.42 -27.49
CA LEU A 528 6.20 -17.13 -26.71
C LEU A 528 5.16 -16.46 -27.61
N ASP A 529 4.64 -17.21 -28.57
CA ASP A 529 3.81 -16.73 -29.68
C ASP A 529 2.34 -17.18 -29.63
N THR A 530 1.95 -17.95 -28.59
CA THR A 530 0.56 -18.37 -28.45
C THR A 530 -0.28 -17.26 -27.79
N GLU A 531 -1.59 -17.31 -27.99
CA GLU A 531 -2.52 -16.39 -27.33
C GLU A 531 -2.38 -16.44 -25.80
N ALA A 532 -2.21 -17.64 -25.24
CA ALA A 532 -2.05 -17.82 -23.81
C ALA A 532 -0.72 -17.24 -23.28
N ASP A 533 0.40 -17.42 -24.01
CA ASP A 533 1.68 -16.80 -23.69
C ASP A 533 1.54 -15.27 -23.64
N GLY A 534 0.92 -14.68 -24.67
CA GLY A 534 0.70 -13.26 -24.75
C GLY A 534 -0.24 -12.69 -23.68
N GLU A 535 -1.24 -13.45 -23.16
CA GLU A 535 -2.05 -13.02 -22.02
C GLU A 535 -1.21 -12.84 -20.75
N VAL A 536 -0.27 -13.75 -20.49
CA VAL A 536 0.64 -13.66 -19.35
C VAL A 536 1.62 -12.51 -19.52
N LEU A 537 2.21 -12.36 -20.70
CA LEU A 537 3.12 -11.25 -21.01
C LEU A 537 2.47 -9.88 -20.79
N ALA A 538 1.25 -9.72 -21.31
CA ALA A 538 0.50 -8.48 -21.13
C ALA A 538 0.10 -8.22 -19.67
N ALA A 539 -0.17 -9.28 -18.88
CA ALA A 539 -0.43 -9.13 -17.45
C ALA A 539 0.83 -8.65 -16.71
N LEU A 540 2.00 -9.24 -16.98
CA LEU A 540 3.28 -8.81 -16.39
C LEU A 540 3.62 -7.35 -16.75
N ALA A 541 3.40 -6.93 -18.00
CA ALA A 541 3.68 -5.59 -18.46
C ALA A 541 2.83 -4.49 -17.78
N GLN A 542 1.70 -4.84 -17.17
CA GLN A 542 0.85 -3.88 -16.42
C GLN A 542 1.39 -3.55 -15.02
N TRP A 543 2.27 -4.39 -14.47
CA TRP A 543 2.69 -4.26 -13.08
C TRP A 543 3.30 -2.91 -12.71
N PRO A 544 4.25 -2.32 -13.48
CA PRO A 544 4.85 -1.03 -13.13
C PRO A 544 3.82 0.11 -13.05
N ALA A 545 2.95 0.22 -14.06
CA ALA A 545 1.90 1.23 -14.08
C ALA A 545 0.89 1.08 -12.94
N LEU A 546 0.53 -0.17 -12.62
CA LEU A 546 -0.36 -0.46 -11.51
C LEU A 546 0.27 -0.04 -10.18
N LEU A 547 1.57 -0.32 -9.99
CA LEU A 547 2.28 0.01 -8.75
C LEU A 547 2.37 1.53 -8.56
N SER A 548 2.67 2.29 -9.62
CA SER A 548 2.62 3.76 -9.58
C SER A 548 1.24 4.29 -9.22
N LEU A 549 0.20 3.78 -9.88
CA LEU A 549 -1.19 4.16 -9.62
C LEU A 549 -1.64 3.82 -8.20
N ALA A 550 -1.21 2.66 -7.67
CA ALA A 550 -1.52 2.27 -6.29
C ALA A 550 -0.87 3.22 -5.28
N GLY A 551 0.34 3.71 -5.56
CA GLY A 551 1.02 4.73 -4.76
C GLY A 551 0.29 6.07 -4.78
N ASP A 552 -0.02 6.60 -5.96
CA ASP A 552 -0.71 7.89 -6.15
C ASP A 552 -2.06 7.95 -5.45
N LEU A 553 -2.83 6.88 -5.59
CA LEU A 553 -4.18 6.79 -5.03
C LEU A 553 -4.21 6.34 -3.57
N ARG A 554 -3.07 6.03 -2.96
CA ARG A 554 -3.00 5.42 -1.61
C ARG A 554 -3.88 4.15 -1.52
N ALA A 555 -3.80 3.29 -2.54
CA ALA A 555 -4.76 2.22 -2.81
C ALA A 555 -4.09 0.82 -2.88
N PRO A 556 -3.54 0.28 -1.77
CA PRO A 556 -2.85 -1.02 -1.77
C PRO A 556 -3.74 -2.19 -2.20
N HIS A 557 -5.07 -2.09 -2.08
CA HIS A 557 -6.02 -3.10 -2.56
C HIS A 557 -5.89 -3.40 -4.07
N ARG A 558 -5.36 -2.46 -4.87
CA ARG A 558 -5.11 -2.67 -6.30
C ARG A 558 -4.05 -3.72 -6.55
N VAL A 559 -3.06 -3.83 -5.65
CA VAL A 559 -2.05 -4.88 -5.70
C VAL A 559 -2.70 -6.25 -5.52
N ALA A 560 -3.60 -6.40 -4.52
CA ALA A 560 -4.30 -7.66 -4.29
C ALA A 560 -5.13 -8.09 -5.50
N HIS A 561 -5.91 -7.18 -6.09
CA HIS A 561 -6.72 -7.48 -7.28
C HIS A 561 -5.85 -7.86 -8.47
N TYR A 562 -4.74 -7.16 -8.70
CA TYR A 562 -3.81 -7.51 -9.76
C TYR A 562 -3.23 -8.92 -9.57
N LEU A 563 -2.87 -9.29 -8.34
CA LEU A 563 -2.36 -10.63 -8.04
C LEU A 563 -3.39 -11.72 -8.31
N GLU A 564 -4.67 -11.46 -8.01
CA GLU A 564 -5.76 -12.38 -8.34
C GLU A 564 -5.92 -12.55 -9.85
N ASP A 565 -5.86 -11.46 -10.61
CA ASP A 565 -5.96 -11.47 -12.07
C ASP A 565 -4.74 -12.16 -12.70
N LEU A 566 -3.53 -11.89 -12.22
CA LEU A 566 -2.31 -12.55 -12.67
C LEU A 566 -2.34 -14.06 -12.36
N ALA A 567 -2.77 -14.44 -11.14
CA ALA A 567 -2.92 -15.83 -10.76
C ALA A 567 -3.95 -16.55 -11.65
N ALA A 568 -5.09 -15.93 -11.96
CA ALA A 568 -6.11 -16.48 -12.85
C ALA A 568 -5.56 -16.68 -14.26
N THR A 569 -4.84 -15.69 -14.79
CA THR A 569 -4.19 -15.75 -16.10
C THR A 569 -3.14 -16.87 -16.14
N TYR A 570 -2.31 -16.96 -15.09
CA TYR A 570 -1.30 -18.01 -14.97
C TYR A 570 -1.92 -19.41 -14.86
N HIS A 571 -2.98 -19.59 -14.09
CA HIS A 571 -3.67 -20.88 -13.97
C HIS A 571 -4.30 -21.31 -15.30
N LYS A 572 -4.88 -20.37 -16.06
CA LYS A 572 -5.39 -20.63 -17.41
C LYS A 572 -4.26 -21.07 -18.35
N TRP A 573 -3.15 -20.31 -18.36
CA TRP A 573 -1.96 -20.60 -19.15
C TRP A 573 -1.39 -21.99 -18.81
N TYR A 574 -1.19 -22.30 -17.53
CA TYR A 574 -0.67 -23.58 -17.07
C TYR A 574 -1.52 -24.78 -17.51
N ASN A 575 -2.84 -24.61 -17.66
CA ASN A 575 -3.74 -25.67 -18.08
C ASN A 575 -3.66 -25.97 -19.57
N VAL A 576 -3.29 -25.01 -20.40
CA VAL A 576 -3.26 -25.16 -21.88
C VAL A 576 -1.84 -25.30 -22.41
N GLU A 577 -0.87 -24.69 -21.75
CA GLU A 577 0.52 -24.69 -22.16
C GLU A 577 1.38 -25.58 -21.27
N ARG A 578 2.43 -26.16 -21.86
CA ARG A 578 3.36 -27.01 -21.12
C ARG A 578 4.76 -26.44 -21.13
N VAL A 579 5.38 -26.50 -19.97
CA VAL A 579 6.80 -26.18 -19.73
C VAL A 579 7.60 -27.47 -19.72
N VAL A 580 7.19 -28.45 -18.89
CA VAL A 580 7.87 -29.71 -18.71
C VAL A 580 7.15 -30.82 -19.47
N PRO A 581 7.86 -31.64 -20.25
CA PRO A 581 7.27 -32.81 -20.91
C PRO A 581 6.59 -33.76 -19.91
N MET A 582 5.49 -34.37 -20.30
CA MET A 582 4.85 -35.39 -19.47
C MET A 582 5.78 -36.61 -19.35
N ALA A 583 6.19 -36.90 -18.12
CA ALA A 583 6.83 -38.19 -17.86
C ALA A 583 5.82 -39.33 -18.06
N LEU A 584 6.28 -40.46 -18.61
CA LEU A 584 5.51 -41.70 -18.64
C LEU A 584 5.50 -42.27 -17.21
N THR A 585 4.42 -42.06 -16.46
CA THR A 585 4.38 -42.35 -15.04
C THR A 585 4.00 -43.78 -14.69
N ASP A 586 3.58 -44.65 -15.65
CA ASP A 586 3.21 -46.03 -15.33
C ASP A 586 3.62 -47.04 -16.39
N PRO A 587 4.39 -48.10 -16.03
CA PRO A 587 4.71 -49.21 -16.93
C PRO A 587 3.49 -50.06 -17.36
N GLU A 588 2.41 -50.05 -16.57
CA GLU A 588 1.19 -50.84 -16.89
C GLU A 588 0.25 -50.11 -17.88
N GLU A 589 0.36 -48.78 -18.00
CA GLU A 589 -0.40 -48.01 -19.00
C GLU A 589 0.15 -48.09 -20.45
N ARG A 590 1.18 -48.89 -20.68
CA ARG A 590 1.91 -48.96 -21.96
C ARG A 590 1.18 -49.75 -23.07
N GLN A 591 -0.02 -50.24 -22.86
CA GLN A 591 -0.67 -51.15 -23.84
C GLN A 591 -1.54 -50.50 -24.92
N ASP A 592 -1.68 -49.15 -24.94
CA ASP A 592 -2.41 -48.46 -26.03
C ASP A 592 -1.58 -47.31 -26.61
N ASP A 593 -0.38 -47.62 -27.06
CA ASP A 593 0.77 -46.73 -27.06
C ASP A 593 0.84 -45.70 -28.19
N ALA A 594 0.32 -45.97 -29.39
CA ALA A 594 0.59 -45.10 -30.53
C ALA A 594 -0.24 -43.82 -30.53
N ALA A 595 -1.51 -43.86 -30.11
CA ALA A 595 -2.37 -42.69 -30.06
C ALA A 595 -2.04 -41.79 -28.84
N ARG A 596 -1.69 -42.41 -27.70
CA ARG A 596 -1.21 -41.68 -26.49
C ARG A 596 0.17 -41.08 -26.72
N GLU A 597 1.09 -41.79 -27.34
CA GLU A 597 2.41 -41.28 -27.71
C GLU A 597 2.32 -40.12 -28.72
N ALA A 598 1.45 -40.27 -29.74
CA ALA A 598 1.18 -39.16 -30.67
C ALA A 598 0.59 -37.95 -29.99
N LEU A 599 -0.33 -38.12 -29.00
CA LEU A 599 -0.90 -37.03 -28.19
C LEU A 599 0.15 -36.43 -27.25
N ARG A 600 1.04 -37.26 -26.67
CA ARG A 600 2.16 -36.81 -25.84
C ARG A 600 3.14 -35.98 -26.65
N ILE A 601 3.53 -36.43 -27.82
CA ILE A 601 4.42 -35.72 -28.75
C ILE A 601 3.76 -34.42 -29.20
N ALA A 602 2.47 -34.45 -29.54
CA ALA A 602 1.73 -33.27 -29.98
C ALA A 602 1.50 -32.22 -28.88
N LYS A 603 1.53 -32.62 -27.59
CA LYS A 603 1.35 -31.72 -26.44
C LYS A 603 2.66 -31.31 -25.75
N ASN A 604 3.77 -32.01 -26.03
CA ASN A 604 5.06 -31.63 -25.47
C ASN A 604 5.65 -30.45 -26.26
N PRO A 605 6.11 -29.41 -25.58
CA PRO A 605 6.77 -28.30 -26.26
C PRO A 605 8.11 -28.79 -26.86
N GLU A 606 8.51 -28.21 -28.00
CA GLU A 606 9.90 -28.26 -28.45
C GLU A 606 10.83 -27.75 -27.34
N PRO A 607 12.05 -28.31 -27.20
CA PRO A 607 12.96 -27.95 -26.12
C PRO A 607 13.22 -26.43 -26.01
N ALA A 608 13.36 -25.72 -27.13
CA ALA A 608 13.53 -24.27 -27.14
C ALA A 608 12.30 -23.51 -26.59
N ARG A 609 11.08 -23.99 -26.98
CA ARG A 609 9.82 -23.42 -26.45
C ARG A 609 9.63 -23.73 -24.96
N ALA A 610 10.03 -24.93 -24.52
CA ALA A 610 10.04 -25.30 -23.11
C ALA A 610 10.93 -24.33 -22.28
N ALA A 611 12.12 -24.01 -22.80
CA ALA A 611 13.03 -23.05 -22.17
C ALA A 611 12.44 -21.63 -22.09
N ALA A 612 11.82 -21.14 -23.17
CA ALA A 612 11.15 -19.83 -23.20
C ALA A 612 9.99 -19.78 -22.19
N ARG A 613 9.15 -20.82 -22.13
CA ARG A 613 8.06 -20.91 -21.17
C ARG A 613 8.50 -21.06 -19.73
N LEU A 614 9.61 -21.75 -19.47
CA LEU A 614 10.22 -21.79 -18.15
C LEU A 614 10.64 -20.39 -17.69
N LYS A 615 11.22 -19.62 -18.58
CA LYS A 615 11.60 -18.23 -18.31
C LYS A 615 10.40 -17.33 -18.00
N LEU A 616 9.30 -17.52 -18.73
CA LEU A 616 8.02 -16.84 -18.45
C LEU A 616 7.43 -17.25 -17.09
N ASN A 617 7.49 -18.56 -16.75
CA ASN A 617 7.08 -19.08 -15.45
C ASN A 617 7.84 -18.41 -14.29
N ASP A 618 9.16 -18.25 -14.43
CA ASP A 618 10.00 -17.57 -13.44
C ASP A 618 9.59 -16.12 -13.28
N ALA A 619 9.30 -15.41 -14.37
CA ALA A 619 8.83 -14.03 -14.31
C ALA A 619 7.51 -13.92 -13.54
N VAL A 620 6.54 -14.80 -13.78
CA VAL A 620 5.27 -14.83 -13.02
C VAL A 620 5.52 -15.09 -11.53
N ARG A 621 6.38 -16.07 -11.21
CA ARG A 621 6.74 -16.39 -9.82
C ARG A 621 7.32 -15.18 -9.09
N ILE A 622 8.24 -14.45 -9.72
CA ILE A 622 8.88 -13.26 -9.17
C ILE A 622 7.84 -12.15 -8.89
N VAL A 623 6.98 -11.86 -9.86
CA VAL A 623 5.99 -10.78 -9.73
C VAL A 623 4.92 -11.10 -8.67
N ILE A 624 4.46 -12.37 -8.60
CA ILE A 624 3.53 -12.79 -7.54
C ILE A 624 4.18 -12.64 -6.16
N ALA A 625 5.42 -13.11 -6.01
CA ALA A 625 6.14 -12.98 -4.74
C ALA A 625 6.35 -11.51 -4.33
N ALA A 626 6.77 -10.65 -5.27
CA ALA A 626 6.95 -9.22 -5.03
C ALA A 626 5.63 -8.54 -4.61
N GLY A 627 4.53 -8.84 -5.29
CA GLY A 627 3.23 -8.28 -4.95
C GLY A 627 2.68 -8.77 -3.60
N LEU A 628 2.89 -10.04 -3.24
CA LEU A 628 2.55 -10.56 -1.91
C LEU A 628 3.37 -9.88 -0.81
N ASP A 629 4.67 -9.66 -1.04
CA ASP A 629 5.54 -8.93 -0.10
C ASP A 629 5.04 -7.50 0.15
N LEU A 630 4.57 -6.77 -0.88
CA LEU A 630 3.96 -5.44 -0.71
C LEU A 630 2.70 -5.47 0.18
N LEU A 631 2.01 -6.60 0.27
CA LEU A 631 0.89 -6.80 1.19
C LEU A 631 1.34 -7.37 2.55
N GLY A 632 2.64 -7.65 2.74
CA GLY A 632 3.19 -8.31 3.93
C GLY A 632 2.71 -9.75 4.10
N VAL A 633 2.46 -10.43 3.00
CA VAL A 633 1.99 -11.82 2.89
C VAL A 633 3.11 -12.70 2.34
N GLU A 634 3.26 -13.89 2.87
CA GLU A 634 4.29 -14.83 2.41
C GLU A 634 3.95 -15.42 1.04
N ALA A 635 4.99 -15.71 0.27
CA ALA A 635 4.92 -16.44 -0.99
C ALA A 635 5.46 -17.89 -0.79
N PRO A 636 4.64 -18.86 -0.35
CA PRO A 636 5.11 -20.20 -0.05
C PRO A 636 5.53 -20.92 -1.34
N GLU A 637 6.63 -21.66 -1.26
CA GLU A 637 7.11 -22.45 -2.38
C GLU A 637 6.37 -23.80 -2.51
N ARG A 638 5.67 -24.22 -1.45
CA ARG A 638 4.91 -25.48 -1.36
C ARG A 638 3.63 -25.27 -0.57
N MET A 639 2.55 -25.81 -1.04
CA MET A 639 1.25 -25.83 -0.40
C MET A 639 0.64 -27.22 -0.43
#